data_26a489e1d3bd90df5a0376176530a6a1
#
_entry.id   26a489e1d3bd90df5a0376176530a6a1
#
_cell.length_a   1.000
_cell.length_b   1.000
_cell.length_c   1.000
_cell.angle_alpha   90.00
_cell.angle_beta   90.00
_cell.angle_gamma   90.00
#
_symmetry.space_group_name_H-M   'P 1'
#
loop_
_entity.id
_entity.type
_entity.pdbx_description
1 polymer ?
#
loop_
_entity_poly.entity_id
_entity_poly.type
_entity_poly.pdbx_seq_one_letter_code
_entity_poly.pdbx_strand_id
1 'polypeptide(L)'
;MRGAIVAAAMAVGLGLAARPPEGRAQEPQAVGPKVDSVAVEGNRRIARQSIVNTAAIPLHAAIGFRDIQRAIKALYATSQFADVQILREVGPDSAEILVIDVKERPLLVRATVRGVDKLSEGSVRDRIELPINRPLDYGMVVRARQRIDSLYQSEGYYLADVKPEIIPQDSDHVRVEFTVTEGRRIAISAVRIEGAHGLSARQVVSAMKTTPEGFWWFQRGEYDQEELRKDLEERIPAVYGAHGYVDFRVVHDTLLVDHENGKAVLDIAVEEGRPYEIGTVTVEGNHAFSTEQILGLNPFVGGQTGLRCLLHRCSGPTFYDQSKWDAATDKLKTQYSNQGYVYAQVDPKVERVIPADSSQAPVVNLKWLVDEGRPAIINKIEFQGNDVTYDRVIRDALFVIPGDVFAQDRIIRSYQAISNLGYFEQPLPFPDTRKVNPEDPYSDIDLIFKVKEKHTGSINFGASVGQGTGIGGFIGLDEPNLFGQGKKGHLQWQFGGNLNDFELSYTDPTLWESRVSGTVSVHDTRTTYTIANLGTIATRGGTIQLGLPLPNNRYARIFPSYTIEWERYSGQAQTLGGLPRCSQCLRSTASLAFMYDTRFGLPFPTSGSMHTVTVSTTGGLLGGSAEYQRLDLEGHWYAPVGVLGGTGGLAGGGVQLVLGLTIKSGFVFGNSAPFFEQLYSMGGTQYGIPLRGYDEFSVAPQGFNPLATSGATVSPNAFGKSFFAGTAEFGARISQSIYTDLFYDVGNVYSSAAAWNPTRLFRGAGIGVALVTPLGPIGLDLGYGFDKVNSLGQPAPGWKLHFKMGNVFQ
;
A
#
# COMPACT_ATOMS: atom_id res chain seq x y z
N MET A 1 -29.66 -13.12 15.37
CA MET A 1 -30.54 -13.66 16.45
C MET A 1 -30.33 -12.85 17.71
N ARG A 2 -31.37 -12.20 18.11
CA ARG A 2 -31.74 -11.67 19.43
C ARG A 2 -30.63 -11.50 20.51
N GLY A 3 -30.30 -10.27 20.83
CA GLY A 3 -29.65 -9.89 22.07
C GLY A 3 -30.58 -9.05 22.93
N ALA A 4 -30.79 -9.47 24.15
CA ALA A 4 -31.66 -8.83 25.14
C ALA A 4 -30.88 -7.74 25.89
N ILE A 5 -31.55 -6.62 26.12
CA ILE A 5 -31.07 -5.52 26.98
C ILE A 5 -31.68 -5.75 28.38
N VAL A 6 -30.82 -5.78 29.37
CA VAL A 6 -31.18 -5.81 30.80
C VAL A 6 -31.07 -4.38 31.33
N ALA A 7 -32.16 -3.84 31.84
CA ALA A 7 -32.18 -2.60 32.61
C ALA A 7 -32.22 -2.93 34.10
N ALA A 8 -31.32 -2.36 34.89
CA ALA A 8 -31.32 -2.43 36.33
C ALA A 8 -32.14 -1.27 36.92
N ALA A 9 -33.08 -1.63 37.78
CA ALA A 9 -33.84 -0.71 38.63
C ALA A 9 -33.28 -0.73 40.03
N MET A 10 -33.04 0.45 40.62
CA MET A 10 -32.88 0.60 42.08
C MET A 10 -34.13 1.22 42.65
N ALA A 11 -34.69 0.53 43.64
CA ALA A 11 -35.73 1.01 44.50
C ALA A 11 -35.18 1.46 45.85
N VAL A 12 -35.71 2.50 46.45
CA VAL A 12 -35.93 2.61 47.89
C VAL A 12 -36.87 3.77 48.17
N GLY A 13 -37.89 3.54 49.03
CA GLY A 13 -38.65 4.59 49.69
C GLY A 13 -40.07 4.20 50.08
N LEU A 14 -40.23 3.67 51.30
CA LEU A 14 -41.52 3.46 51.93
C LEU A 14 -42.24 4.79 52.21
N GLY A 15 -43.53 4.81 51.90
CA GLY A 15 -44.43 5.84 52.37
C GLY A 15 -45.92 5.32 52.34
N LEU A 16 -46.44 4.86 53.48
CA LEU A 16 -47.88 4.54 53.64
C LEU A 16 -48.72 5.77 53.47
N ALA A 17 -49.65 5.78 52.55
CA ALA A 17 -50.89 6.60 52.69
C ALA A 17 -52.04 6.00 51.84
N ALA A 18 -53.09 5.77 52.51
CA ALA A 18 -54.47 5.57 52.15
C ALA A 18 -54.89 5.40 50.67
N ARG A 19 -55.57 4.28 50.39
CA ARG A 19 -56.36 4.06 49.20
C ARG A 19 -57.62 4.94 49.18
N PRO A 20 -57.87 5.64 48.10
CA PRO A 20 -59.25 6.00 47.72
C PRO A 20 -59.85 4.88 46.86
N PRO A 21 -61.17 4.77 46.78
CA PRO A 21 -61.86 3.66 46.14
C PRO A 21 -61.68 3.66 44.65
N GLU A 22 -61.56 2.44 44.07
CA GLU A 22 -61.55 2.20 42.66
C GLU A 22 -62.78 2.74 41.96
N GLY A 23 -62.66 3.94 41.38
CA GLY A 23 -63.54 4.36 40.33
C GLY A 23 -63.22 3.55 39.08
N ARG A 24 -64.06 2.58 38.70
CA ARG A 24 -64.05 2.03 37.34
C ARG A 24 -64.11 3.22 36.40
N ALA A 25 -63.04 3.47 35.67
CA ALA A 25 -63.07 4.29 34.49
C ALA A 25 -64.03 3.61 33.52
N GLN A 26 -65.24 4.12 33.40
CA GLN A 26 -66.10 3.84 32.28
C GLN A 26 -65.30 4.24 31.01
N GLU A 27 -65.06 3.28 30.12
CA GLU A 27 -64.71 3.59 28.73
C GLU A 27 -65.78 4.61 28.26
N PRO A 28 -65.34 5.74 27.69
CA PRO A 28 -66.28 6.66 27.09
C PRO A 28 -67.03 5.91 26.00
N GLN A 29 -68.29 5.68 26.26
CA GLN A 29 -69.22 5.15 25.24
C GLN A 29 -69.05 6.04 23.99
N ALA A 30 -68.79 5.45 22.86
CA ALA A 30 -68.72 6.13 21.59
C ALA A 30 -70.04 6.85 21.33
N VAL A 31 -70.14 8.13 21.70
CA VAL A 31 -71.28 8.98 21.41
C VAL A 31 -71.12 9.49 20.00
N GLY A 32 -71.25 8.59 19.03
CA GLY A 32 -71.28 8.94 17.64
C GLY A 32 -72.50 8.38 16.91
N PRO A 33 -72.90 8.95 15.80
CA PRO A 33 -73.99 8.40 15.01
C PRO A 33 -73.61 6.99 14.53
N LYS A 34 -74.65 6.15 14.38
CA LYS A 34 -74.46 4.84 13.72
C LYS A 34 -74.30 5.05 12.22
N VAL A 35 -73.26 4.53 11.67
CA VAL A 35 -73.02 4.62 10.23
C VAL A 35 -73.68 3.48 9.47
N ASP A 36 -74.54 3.85 8.54
CA ASP A 36 -75.33 2.88 7.77
C ASP A 36 -74.57 2.37 6.52
N SER A 37 -73.71 3.26 5.91
CA SER A 37 -72.92 2.89 4.77
C SER A 37 -71.66 3.72 4.62
N VAL A 38 -70.69 3.17 3.89
CA VAL A 38 -69.46 3.87 3.54
C VAL A 38 -69.35 4.04 2.04
N ALA A 39 -69.28 5.27 1.58
CA ALA A 39 -69.04 5.62 0.20
C ALA A 39 -67.56 5.96 0.02
N VAL A 40 -67.03 5.84 -1.16
CA VAL A 40 -65.67 6.25 -1.53
C VAL A 40 -65.73 7.13 -2.76
N GLU A 41 -65.09 8.29 -2.64
CA GLU A 41 -64.95 9.23 -3.74
C GLU A 41 -63.48 9.52 -4.02
N GLY A 42 -63.19 10.05 -5.21
CA GLY A 42 -61.82 10.41 -5.59
C GLY A 42 -60.93 9.23 -5.98
N ASN A 43 -61.34 7.99 -5.76
CA ASN A 43 -60.57 6.84 -6.16
C ASN A 43 -60.61 6.64 -7.71
N ARG A 44 -59.47 6.34 -8.30
CA ARG A 44 -59.31 6.10 -9.77
C ARG A 44 -58.75 4.71 -10.07
N ARG A 45 -57.62 4.43 -9.50
CA ARG A 45 -56.83 3.19 -9.74
C ARG A 45 -57.11 2.15 -8.67
N ILE A 46 -57.38 2.58 -7.44
CA ILE A 46 -57.58 1.67 -6.32
C ILE A 46 -59.05 1.35 -6.19
N ALA A 47 -59.37 0.04 -6.17
CA ALA A 47 -60.74 -0.40 -6.06
C ALA A 47 -61.40 0.08 -4.77
N ARG A 48 -62.63 0.62 -4.89
CA ARG A 48 -63.45 1.11 -3.75
C ARG A 48 -63.46 0.11 -2.59
N GLN A 49 -63.64 -1.17 -2.89
CA GLN A 49 -63.69 -2.20 -1.85
C GLN A 49 -62.40 -2.35 -1.08
N SER A 50 -61.25 -2.18 -1.73
CA SER A 50 -59.96 -2.20 -1.06
C SER A 50 -59.77 -1.04 -0.09
N ILE A 51 -60.24 0.15 -0.45
CA ILE A 51 -60.20 1.34 0.41
C ILE A 51 -61.10 1.11 1.65
N VAL A 52 -62.34 0.64 1.45
CA VAL A 52 -63.28 0.32 2.55
C VAL A 52 -62.70 -0.74 3.47
N ASN A 53 -62.13 -1.80 2.93
CA ASN A 53 -61.54 -2.88 3.72
C ASN A 53 -60.29 -2.38 4.51
N THR A 54 -59.50 -1.51 3.95
CA THR A 54 -58.33 -0.94 4.60
C THR A 54 -58.72 0.04 5.69
N ALA A 55 -59.76 0.86 5.45
CA ALA A 55 -60.29 1.79 6.42
C ALA A 55 -60.92 1.06 7.64
N ALA A 56 -61.45 -0.15 7.42
CA ALA A 56 -62.02 -1.05 8.45
C ALA A 56 -62.98 -0.32 9.39
N ILE A 57 -63.86 0.52 8.80
CA ILE A 57 -64.88 1.26 9.55
C ILE A 57 -66.07 0.27 9.80
N PRO A 58 -66.44 0.03 11.09
CA PRO A 58 -67.53 -0.88 11.40
C PRO A 58 -68.88 -0.27 10.99
N LEU A 59 -69.68 -1.02 10.20
CA LEU A 59 -71.00 -0.61 9.82
C LEU A 59 -72.01 -0.92 10.93
N HIS A 60 -73.09 -0.12 11.02
CA HIS A 60 -74.19 -0.21 12.02
C HIS A 60 -73.79 -0.09 13.48
N ALA A 61 -72.56 0.41 13.70
CA ALA A 61 -71.98 0.69 15.01
C ALA A 61 -71.80 2.20 15.22
N ALA A 62 -71.82 2.64 16.51
CA ALA A 62 -71.51 4.02 16.84
C ALA A 62 -69.98 4.27 16.61
N ILE A 63 -69.63 5.24 15.78
CA ILE A 63 -68.26 5.55 15.41
C ILE A 63 -67.76 6.77 16.15
N GLY A 64 -66.66 6.62 16.83
CA GLY A 64 -66.00 7.70 17.54
C GLY A 64 -64.82 8.32 16.73
N PHE A 65 -64.31 9.44 17.18
CA PHE A 65 -63.17 10.11 16.57
C PHE A 65 -61.90 9.20 16.41
N ARG A 66 -61.72 8.30 17.38
CA ARG A 66 -60.61 7.33 17.35
C ARG A 66 -60.73 6.35 16.18
N ASP A 67 -61.91 5.96 15.79
CA ASP A 67 -62.16 5.03 14.68
C ASP A 67 -61.86 5.71 13.33
N ILE A 68 -62.30 6.96 13.20
CA ILE A 68 -61.97 7.81 12.03
C ILE A 68 -60.46 7.99 11.91
N GLN A 69 -59.78 8.36 13.03
CA GLN A 69 -58.33 8.49 13.02
C GLN A 69 -57.60 7.19 12.64
N ARG A 70 -58.08 6.05 13.14
CA ARG A 70 -57.52 4.73 12.81
C ARG A 70 -57.65 4.45 11.30
N ALA A 71 -58.84 4.69 10.75
CA ALA A 71 -59.14 4.52 9.33
C ALA A 71 -58.23 5.41 8.47
N ILE A 72 -58.13 6.69 8.80
CA ILE A 72 -57.25 7.63 8.10
C ILE A 72 -55.78 7.15 8.17
N LYS A 73 -55.30 6.76 9.37
CA LYS A 73 -53.91 6.24 9.52
C LYS A 73 -53.66 4.95 8.74
N ALA A 74 -54.66 4.04 8.73
CA ALA A 74 -54.56 2.79 7.98
C ALA A 74 -54.43 3.06 6.45
N LEU A 75 -55.23 3.99 5.95
CA LEU A 75 -55.18 4.39 4.54
C LEU A 75 -53.85 5.05 4.18
N TYR A 76 -53.36 5.99 5.01
CA TYR A 76 -52.03 6.60 4.79
C TYR A 76 -50.87 5.60 4.89
N ALA A 77 -51.00 4.59 5.77
CA ALA A 77 -49.97 3.56 5.93
C ALA A 77 -49.79 2.73 4.66
N THR A 78 -50.75 2.67 3.76
CA THR A 78 -50.61 2.03 2.45
C THR A 78 -49.66 2.79 1.50
N SER A 79 -49.35 4.05 1.84
CA SER A 79 -48.58 4.97 1.01
C SER A 79 -49.15 5.25 -0.39
N GLN A 80 -50.42 4.90 -0.62
CA GLN A 80 -51.10 5.04 -1.92
C GLN A 80 -51.82 6.39 -2.08
N PHE A 81 -52.12 7.06 -0.95
CA PHE A 81 -52.92 8.28 -0.95
C PHE A 81 -52.09 9.50 -0.59
N ALA A 82 -52.33 10.59 -1.34
CA ALA A 82 -51.76 11.92 -1.08
C ALA A 82 -52.62 12.67 -0.02
N ASP A 83 -53.94 12.48 -0.08
CA ASP A 83 -54.87 13.04 0.90
C ASP A 83 -55.97 12.04 1.17
N VAL A 84 -56.48 12.04 2.39
CA VAL A 84 -57.59 11.21 2.84
C VAL A 84 -58.43 12.06 3.77
N GLN A 85 -59.69 12.30 3.38
CA GLN A 85 -60.67 12.98 4.20
C GLN A 85 -61.84 12.03 4.42
N ILE A 86 -62.42 12.07 5.61
CA ILE A 86 -63.64 11.31 5.89
C ILE A 86 -64.70 12.34 6.27
N LEU A 87 -65.67 12.45 5.36
CA LEU A 87 -66.80 13.38 5.48
C LEU A 87 -68.03 12.63 5.91
N ARG A 88 -68.94 13.34 6.58
CA ARG A 88 -70.24 12.81 6.98
C ARG A 88 -71.28 13.44 6.11
N GLU A 89 -72.12 12.61 5.53
CA GLU A 89 -73.26 13.01 4.74
C GLU A 89 -74.54 12.34 5.28
N VAL A 90 -75.71 13.01 5.15
CA VAL A 90 -77.00 12.47 5.50
C VAL A 90 -77.74 12.17 4.21
N GLY A 91 -77.99 10.91 4.01
CA GLY A 91 -78.65 10.40 2.80
C GLY A 91 -80.18 10.51 2.88
N PRO A 92 -80.91 10.08 1.88
CA PRO A 92 -82.34 9.86 1.89
C PRO A 92 -82.70 8.98 3.10
N ASP A 93 -83.89 9.27 3.77
CA ASP A 93 -84.30 8.56 4.94
C ASP A 93 -83.46 8.73 6.21
N SER A 94 -82.77 9.81 6.32
CA SER A 94 -81.83 10.11 7.44
C SER A 94 -80.74 9.06 7.65
N ALA A 95 -80.31 8.31 6.60
CA ALA A 95 -79.21 7.36 6.67
C ALA A 95 -77.88 8.11 6.81
N GLU A 96 -77.06 7.69 7.77
CA GLU A 96 -75.73 8.25 8.00
C GLU A 96 -74.72 7.56 7.07
N ILE A 97 -74.18 8.37 6.13
CA ILE A 97 -73.12 7.91 5.15
C ILE A 97 -71.84 8.55 5.52
N LEU A 98 -70.80 7.72 5.64
CA LEU A 98 -69.43 8.24 5.68
C LEU A 98 -68.81 8.16 4.28
N VAL A 99 -68.42 9.34 3.78
CA VAL A 99 -67.73 9.45 2.49
C VAL A 99 -66.24 9.51 2.73
N ILE A 100 -65.52 8.49 2.27
CA ILE A 100 -64.04 8.51 2.29
C ILE A 100 -63.60 9.16 0.96
N ASP A 101 -63.28 10.44 1.04
CA ASP A 101 -62.72 11.16 -0.11
C ASP A 101 -61.18 10.96 -0.12
N VAL A 102 -60.69 10.39 -1.20
CA VAL A 102 -59.27 10.07 -1.33
C VAL A 102 -58.64 10.72 -2.56
N LYS A 103 -57.42 11.21 -2.38
CA LYS A 103 -56.60 11.64 -3.49
C LYS A 103 -55.47 10.66 -3.64
N GLU A 104 -55.45 9.87 -4.71
CA GLU A 104 -54.37 8.90 -4.95
C GLU A 104 -53.04 9.62 -5.27
N ARG A 105 -51.94 9.04 -4.79
CA ARG A 105 -50.59 9.48 -5.23
C ARG A 105 -50.39 9.05 -6.66
N PRO A 106 -49.84 9.95 -7.52
CA PRO A 106 -49.49 9.58 -8.89
C PRO A 106 -48.38 8.52 -8.92
N LEU A 107 -48.37 7.68 -9.95
CA LEU A 107 -47.33 6.72 -10.16
C LEU A 107 -46.09 7.39 -10.78
N LEU A 108 -44.90 7.06 -10.27
CA LEU A 108 -43.66 7.49 -10.84
C LEU A 108 -43.32 6.66 -12.07
N VAL A 109 -43.35 7.27 -13.24
CA VAL A 109 -43.01 6.60 -14.52
C VAL A 109 -41.52 6.65 -14.79
N ARG A 110 -40.87 7.76 -14.46
CA ARG A 110 -39.45 7.99 -14.75
C ARG A 110 -38.84 9.00 -13.77
N ALA A 111 -37.56 8.73 -13.42
CA ALA A 111 -36.69 9.69 -12.76
C ALA A 111 -35.50 9.99 -13.65
N THR A 112 -35.22 11.27 -13.87
CA THR A 112 -34.12 11.74 -14.73
C THR A 112 -33.31 12.82 -14.02
N VAL A 113 -32.06 12.99 -14.44
CA VAL A 113 -31.20 14.08 -13.99
C VAL A 113 -30.75 14.89 -15.18
N ARG A 114 -30.57 16.20 -15.03
CA ARG A 114 -30.06 17.13 -16.03
C ARG A 114 -29.06 18.11 -15.42
N GLY A 115 -28.18 18.65 -16.27
CA GLY A 115 -27.17 19.61 -15.83
C GLY A 115 -25.96 18.96 -15.17
N VAL A 116 -25.68 17.70 -15.51
CA VAL A 116 -24.52 16.94 -15.04
C VAL A 116 -23.46 16.99 -16.12
N ASP A 117 -22.43 17.82 -15.93
CA ASP A 117 -21.33 18.03 -16.88
C ASP A 117 -19.96 17.62 -16.29
N LYS A 118 -19.80 17.67 -14.97
CA LYS A 118 -18.52 17.41 -14.27
C LYS A 118 -18.41 16.00 -13.73
N LEU A 119 -19.53 15.44 -13.28
CA LEU A 119 -19.61 14.05 -12.85
C LEU A 119 -20.17 13.16 -13.96
N SER A 120 -20.07 11.84 -13.80
CA SER A 120 -20.76 10.95 -14.74
C SER A 120 -22.26 10.94 -14.42
N GLU A 121 -23.10 11.06 -15.46
CA GLU A 121 -24.56 10.98 -15.32
C GLU A 121 -24.97 9.64 -14.65
N GLY A 122 -24.25 8.57 -14.91
CA GLY A 122 -24.46 7.27 -14.27
C GLY A 122 -24.30 7.32 -12.76
N SER A 123 -23.21 7.90 -12.27
CA SER A 123 -22.95 8.01 -10.83
C SER A 123 -24.01 8.83 -10.11
N VAL A 124 -24.50 9.89 -10.72
CA VAL A 124 -25.58 10.73 -10.15
C VAL A 124 -26.91 10.00 -10.20
N ARG A 125 -27.24 9.33 -11.31
CA ARG A 125 -28.46 8.58 -11.48
C ARG A 125 -28.58 7.42 -10.47
N ASP A 126 -27.48 6.74 -10.18
CA ASP A 126 -27.44 5.63 -9.23
C ASP A 126 -27.79 6.08 -7.79
N ARG A 127 -27.73 7.40 -7.49
CA ARG A 127 -28.13 7.95 -6.19
C ARG A 127 -29.61 8.25 -6.10
N ILE A 128 -30.36 8.17 -7.19
CA ILE A 128 -31.79 8.55 -7.23
C ILE A 128 -32.68 7.51 -6.54
N GLU A 129 -32.40 6.27 -6.52
CA GLU A 129 -33.11 5.17 -5.82
C GLU A 129 -34.64 5.39 -5.65
N LEU A 130 -35.32 5.81 -6.71
CA LEU A 130 -36.76 5.97 -6.72
C LEU A 130 -37.42 4.77 -7.44
N PRO A 131 -38.33 4.04 -6.79
CA PRO A 131 -38.99 2.88 -7.41
C PRO A 131 -39.95 3.32 -8.52
N ILE A 132 -39.69 2.85 -9.73
CA ILE A 132 -40.51 3.12 -10.90
C ILE A 132 -41.82 2.30 -10.84
N ASN A 133 -42.91 2.84 -11.41
CA ASN A 133 -44.25 2.26 -11.43
C ASN A 133 -44.87 2.02 -10.01
N ARG A 134 -44.47 2.82 -9.05
CA ARG A 134 -45.03 2.86 -7.69
C ARG A 134 -45.53 4.26 -7.36
N PRO A 135 -46.46 4.36 -6.39
CA PRO A 135 -46.94 5.66 -5.89
C PRO A 135 -45.76 6.53 -5.44
N LEU A 136 -45.71 7.78 -5.88
CA LEU A 136 -44.62 8.69 -5.54
C LEU A 136 -44.65 9.06 -4.07
N ASP A 137 -43.59 8.72 -3.36
CA ASP A 137 -43.28 9.21 -2.02
C ASP A 137 -42.41 10.46 -2.12
N TYR A 138 -42.99 11.62 -1.75
CA TYR A 138 -42.28 12.90 -1.75
C TYR A 138 -41.08 12.90 -0.80
N GLY A 139 -41.12 12.15 0.30
CA GLY A 139 -40.01 11.98 1.22
C GLY A 139 -38.80 11.27 0.56
N MET A 140 -39.07 10.34 -0.35
CA MET A 140 -37.99 9.69 -1.11
C MET A 140 -37.33 10.65 -2.11
N VAL A 141 -38.13 11.57 -2.71
CA VAL A 141 -37.56 12.60 -3.62
C VAL A 141 -36.61 13.52 -2.85
N VAL A 142 -36.97 13.94 -1.64
CA VAL A 142 -36.12 14.76 -0.78
C VAL A 142 -34.84 14.01 -0.40
N ARG A 143 -34.95 12.72 -0.03
CA ARG A 143 -33.78 11.88 0.27
C ARG A 143 -32.89 11.68 -0.95
N ALA A 144 -33.48 11.48 -2.15
CA ALA A 144 -32.71 11.37 -3.39
C ALA A 144 -31.92 12.67 -3.68
N ARG A 145 -32.57 13.82 -3.52
CA ARG A 145 -31.91 15.13 -3.61
C ARG A 145 -30.72 15.20 -2.64
N GLN A 146 -30.92 14.88 -1.37
CA GLN A 146 -29.86 14.93 -0.36
C GLN A 146 -28.68 13.99 -0.71
N ARG A 147 -28.94 12.81 -1.26
CA ARG A 147 -27.87 11.90 -1.70
C ARG A 147 -27.08 12.45 -2.88
N ILE A 148 -27.78 13.12 -3.82
CA ILE A 148 -27.12 13.80 -4.94
C ILE A 148 -26.27 14.95 -4.39
N ASP A 149 -26.82 15.80 -3.52
CA ASP A 149 -26.09 16.91 -2.88
C ASP A 149 -24.84 16.38 -2.16
N SER A 150 -24.98 15.29 -1.38
CA SER A 150 -23.85 14.67 -0.69
C SER A 150 -22.80 14.12 -1.65
N LEU A 151 -23.19 13.56 -2.79
CA LEU A 151 -22.24 13.11 -3.82
C LEU A 151 -21.43 14.29 -4.34
N TYR A 152 -22.08 15.39 -4.71
CA TYR A 152 -21.39 16.58 -5.17
C TYR A 152 -20.45 17.16 -4.13
N GLN A 153 -20.88 17.20 -2.86
CA GLN A 153 -20.04 17.67 -1.76
C GLN A 153 -18.80 16.78 -1.56
N SER A 154 -18.97 15.45 -1.62
CA SER A 154 -17.83 14.52 -1.51
C SER A 154 -16.81 14.68 -2.65
N GLU A 155 -17.27 15.17 -3.80
CA GLU A 155 -16.42 15.46 -4.97
C GLU A 155 -15.89 16.93 -4.96
N GLY A 156 -16.15 17.68 -3.88
CA GLY A 156 -15.65 19.05 -3.69
C GLY A 156 -16.52 20.14 -4.31
N TYR A 157 -17.72 19.83 -4.80
CA TYR A 157 -18.66 20.78 -5.38
C TYR A 157 -19.69 21.26 -4.35
N TYR A 158 -19.24 21.97 -3.33
CA TYR A 158 -20.11 22.47 -2.23
C TYR A 158 -21.12 23.53 -2.66
N LEU A 159 -20.95 24.10 -3.85
CA LEU A 159 -21.87 25.08 -4.44
C LEU A 159 -22.89 24.44 -5.39
N ALA A 160 -22.93 23.13 -5.47
CA ALA A 160 -23.92 22.42 -6.24
C ALA A 160 -25.32 22.62 -5.65
N ASP A 161 -26.28 22.92 -6.49
CA ASP A 161 -27.69 23.05 -6.13
C ASP A 161 -28.52 22.05 -6.93
N VAL A 162 -29.27 21.22 -6.23
CA VAL A 162 -30.11 20.17 -6.83
C VAL A 162 -31.58 20.47 -6.58
N LYS A 163 -32.31 20.74 -7.65
CA LYS A 163 -33.74 21.05 -7.63
C LYS A 163 -34.54 19.90 -8.21
N PRO A 164 -35.32 19.19 -7.39
CA PRO A 164 -36.27 18.23 -7.91
C PRO A 164 -37.52 18.92 -8.42
N GLU A 165 -37.97 18.56 -9.62
CA GLU A 165 -39.21 18.98 -10.22
C GLU A 165 -40.11 17.76 -10.49
N ILE A 166 -41.38 17.82 -10.06
CA ILE A 166 -42.34 16.77 -10.28
C ILE A 166 -43.28 17.22 -11.40
N ILE A 167 -43.14 16.60 -12.55
CA ILE A 167 -43.83 16.99 -13.78
C ILE A 167 -44.92 15.97 -14.05
N PRO A 168 -46.22 16.42 -14.00
CA PRO A 168 -47.33 15.58 -14.41
C PRO A 168 -47.21 15.18 -15.90
N GLN A 169 -47.40 13.91 -16.19
CA GLN A 169 -47.54 13.41 -17.56
C GLN A 169 -49.00 13.24 -17.95
N ASP A 170 -49.80 12.77 -17.00
CA ASP A 170 -51.25 12.69 -17.12
C ASP A 170 -51.87 12.78 -15.73
N SER A 171 -53.18 12.44 -15.59
CA SER A 171 -53.90 12.51 -14.32
C SER A 171 -53.33 11.61 -13.21
N ASP A 172 -52.65 10.51 -13.58
CA ASP A 172 -52.26 9.45 -12.64
C ASP A 172 -50.77 9.14 -12.68
N HIS A 173 -50.02 9.76 -13.57
CA HIS A 173 -48.59 9.54 -13.77
C HIS A 173 -47.77 10.81 -13.67
N VAL A 174 -46.60 10.68 -13.07
CA VAL A 174 -45.62 11.77 -12.96
C VAL A 174 -44.22 11.25 -13.31
N ARG A 175 -43.39 12.19 -13.79
CA ARG A 175 -41.94 12.01 -13.81
C ARG A 175 -41.28 12.97 -12.84
N VAL A 176 -40.14 12.54 -12.27
CA VAL A 176 -39.31 13.39 -11.44
C VAL A 176 -38.06 13.75 -12.21
N GLU A 177 -37.76 15.02 -12.31
CA GLU A 177 -36.56 15.53 -12.96
C GLU A 177 -35.72 16.29 -11.93
N PHE A 178 -34.46 15.86 -11.75
CA PHE A 178 -33.51 16.55 -10.89
C PHE A 178 -32.65 17.45 -11.77
N THR A 179 -32.79 18.75 -11.62
CA THR A 179 -31.95 19.74 -12.28
C THR A 179 -30.78 20.07 -11.36
N VAL A 180 -29.57 19.77 -11.80
CA VAL A 180 -28.33 20.03 -11.06
C VAL A 180 -27.66 21.26 -11.64
N THR A 181 -27.31 22.21 -10.78
CA THR A 181 -26.39 23.31 -11.10
C THR A 181 -25.09 23.02 -10.35
N GLU A 182 -24.11 22.45 -11.04
CA GLU A 182 -22.91 21.86 -10.36
C GLU A 182 -22.02 22.92 -9.69
N GLY A 183 -22.02 24.15 -10.19
CA GLY A 183 -21.17 25.20 -9.68
C GLY A 183 -19.69 24.97 -9.98
N ARG A 184 -18.82 25.57 -9.18
CA ARG A 184 -17.35 25.38 -9.24
C ARG A 184 -16.88 24.60 -8.01
N ARG A 185 -15.82 23.82 -8.18
CA ARG A 185 -15.11 23.21 -7.08
C ARG A 185 -14.49 24.29 -6.22
N ILE A 186 -14.65 24.23 -4.91
CA ILE A 186 -14.05 25.20 -3.99
C ILE A 186 -12.56 24.85 -3.84
N ALA A 187 -11.71 25.84 -4.09
CA ALA A 187 -10.28 25.77 -3.83
C ALA A 187 -9.89 26.72 -2.69
N ILE A 188 -9.06 26.25 -1.77
CA ILE A 188 -8.48 27.10 -0.73
C ILE A 188 -7.45 28.01 -1.36
N SER A 189 -7.69 29.32 -1.35
CA SER A 189 -6.75 30.33 -1.84
C SER A 189 -5.73 30.76 -0.79
N ALA A 190 -6.12 30.75 0.49
CA ALA A 190 -5.25 31.06 1.61
C ALA A 190 -5.72 30.36 2.88
N VAL A 191 -4.76 30.01 3.75
CA VAL A 191 -5.02 29.59 5.13
C VAL A 191 -4.37 30.64 6.03
N ARG A 192 -5.15 31.21 6.94
CA ARG A 192 -4.70 32.19 7.94
C ARG A 192 -4.78 31.55 9.31
N ILE A 193 -3.75 31.71 10.11
CA ILE A 193 -3.71 31.22 11.48
C ILE A 193 -3.62 32.46 12.38
N GLU A 194 -4.67 32.71 13.16
CA GLU A 194 -4.71 33.79 14.13
C GLU A 194 -4.34 33.27 15.52
N GLY A 195 -3.54 34.05 16.26
CA GLY A 195 -3.06 33.66 17.60
C GLY A 195 -1.79 32.84 17.63
N ALA A 196 -1.18 32.55 16.46
CA ALA A 196 0.11 31.86 16.35
C ALA A 196 1.26 32.84 16.55
N HIS A 197 1.98 32.71 17.67
CA HIS A 197 3.12 33.56 18.03
C HIS A 197 4.39 32.75 18.22
N GLY A 198 4.28 31.53 18.72
CA GLY A 198 5.41 30.63 18.97
C GLY A 198 5.82 29.82 17.75
N LEU A 199 4.86 29.40 16.94
CA LEU A 199 5.11 28.75 15.64
C LEU A 199 4.71 29.69 14.50
N SER A 200 5.46 29.64 13.41
CA SER A 200 5.07 30.40 12.22
C SER A 200 3.84 29.77 11.55
N ALA A 201 2.92 30.58 11.04
CA ALA A 201 1.75 30.11 10.29
C ALA A 201 2.14 29.14 9.16
N ARG A 202 3.31 29.34 8.52
CA ARG A 202 3.82 28.43 7.49
C ARG A 202 4.13 27.02 8.04
N GLN A 203 4.70 26.90 9.25
CA GLN A 203 4.97 25.61 9.88
C GLN A 203 3.67 24.87 10.17
N VAL A 204 2.66 25.58 10.69
CA VAL A 204 1.35 25.01 10.97
C VAL A 204 0.68 24.53 9.68
N VAL A 205 0.59 25.38 8.67
CA VAL A 205 -0.02 25.07 7.36
C VAL A 205 0.71 23.92 6.64
N SER A 206 2.05 23.83 6.80
CA SER A 206 2.81 22.74 6.17
C SER A 206 2.50 21.36 6.72
N ALA A 207 1.92 21.26 7.91
CA ALA A 207 1.50 20.01 8.52
C ALA A 207 0.05 19.62 8.18
N MET A 208 -0.72 20.57 7.68
CA MET A 208 -2.09 20.35 7.23
C MET A 208 -2.11 19.63 5.88
N LYS A 209 -3.16 18.86 5.64
CA LYS A 209 -3.47 18.33 4.30
C LYS A 209 -4.30 19.33 3.50
N THR A 210 -5.12 20.11 4.19
CA THR A 210 -5.88 21.23 3.62
C THR A 210 -4.91 22.42 3.38
N THR A 211 -4.28 22.45 2.21
CA THR A 211 -3.30 23.47 1.84
C THR A 211 -3.83 24.42 0.77
N PRO A 212 -3.34 25.66 0.72
CA PRO A 212 -3.71 26.57 -0.37
C PRO A 212 -3.32 26.04 -1.74
N GLU A 213 -4.05 26.47 -2.79
CA GLU A 213 -3.67 26.23 -4.18
C GLU A 213 -2.24 26.77 -4.44
N GLY A 214 -1.41 26.01 -5.16
CA GLY A 214 -0.04 26.36 -5.49
C GLY A 214 0.16 26.65 -6.97
N PHE A 215 1.37 27.08 -7.31
CA PHE A 215 1.76 27.33 -8.70
C PHE A 215 1.77 26.05 -9.57
N TRP A 216 2.02 24.88 -8.93
CA TRP A 216 2.13 23.63 -9.66
C TRP A 216 0.76 22.96 -9.83
N TRP A 217 0.49 22.39 -11.00
CA TRP A 217 -0.75 21.73 -11.39
C TRP A 217 -1.24 20.61 -10.45
N PHE A 218 -0.36 20.08 -9.59
CA PHE A 218 -0.70 19.07 -8.59
C PHE A 218 -1.07 19.65 -7.21
N GLN A 219 -0.89 20.97 -6.99
CA GLN A 219 -1.29 21.67 -5.75
C GLN A 219 -2.63 22.36 -5.97
N ARG A 220 -3.71 21.59 -6.01
CA ARG A 220 -5.04 22.09 -6.40
C ARG A 220 -5.77 22.84 -5.30
N GLY A 221 -5.32 22.76 -4.04
CA GLY A 221 -5.98 23.44 -2.91
C GLY A 221 -7.41 22.98 -2.66
N GLU A 222 -7.74 21.73 -3.00
CA GLU A 222 -9.12 21.23 -2.90
C GLU A 222 -9.59 21.22 -1.44
N TYR A 223 -10.80 21.76 -1.20
CA TYR A 223 -11.40 21.72 0.12
C TYR A 223 -12.11 20.38 0.33
N ASP A 224 -11.77 19.72 1.44
CA ASP A 224 -12.41 18.52 1.94
C ASP A 224 -12.70 18.71 3.44
N GLN A 225 -13.97 18.62 3.81
CA GLN A 225 -14.41 18.87 5.19
C GLN A 225 -13.87 17.84 6.17
N GLU A 226 -13.78 16.56 5.77
CA GLU A 226 -13.27 15.50 6.64
C GLU A 226 -11.76 15.64 6.87
N GLU A 227 -11.02 16.02 5.82
CA GLU A 227 -9.60 16.29 5.96
C GLU A 227 -9.30 17.56 6.77
N LEU A 228 -10.13 18.61 6.63
CA LEU A 228 -10.05 19.79 7.49
C LEU A 228 -10.30 19.43 8.95
N ARG A 229 -11.30 18.59 9.23
CA ARG A 229 -11.59 18.14 10.59
C ARG A 229 -10.38 17.42 11.21
N LYS A 230 -9.73 16.55 10.44
CA LYS A 230 -8.48 15.88 10.87
C LYS A 230 -7.33 16.86 11.04
N ASP A 231 -7.25 17.90 10.21
CA ASP A 231 -6.25 18.95 10.40
C ASP A 231 -6.45 19.67 11.74
N LEU A 232 -7.69 20.05 12.06
CA LEU A 232 -8.02 20.79 13.29
C LEU A 232 -7.92 19.92 14.55
N GLU A 233 -8.35 18.66 14.50
CA GLU A 233 -8.42 17.77 15.67
C GLU A 233 -7.13 16.98 15.92
N GLU A 234 -6.33 16.71 14.89
CA GLU A 234 -5.18 15.81 14.97
C GLU A 234 -3.86 16.48 14.54
N ARG A 235 -3.78 17.00 13.30
CA ARG A 235 -2.49 17.39 12.71
C ARG A 235 -1.94 18.71 13.29
N ILE A 236 -2.78 19.73 13.43
CA ILE A 236 -2.37 21.00 14.05
C ILE A 236 -2.02 20.78 15.52
N PRO A 237 -2.85 20.13 16.36
CA PRO A 237 -2.49 19.81 17.73
C PRO A 237 -1.18 19.01 17.85
N ALA A 238 -0.95 18.05 16.93
CA ALA A 238 0.28 17.26 16.94
C ALA A 238 1.53 18.12 16.69
N VAL A 239 1.45 19.10 15.79
CA VAL A 239 2.57 20.04 15.56
C VAL A 239 2.89 20.86 16.80
N TYR A 240 1.88 21.43 17.45
CA TYR A 240 2.06 22.19 18.67
C TYR A 240 2.56 21.30 19.82
N GLY A 241 1.99 20.09 19.95
CA GLY A 241 2.45 19.10 20.92
C GLY A 241 3.91 18.68 20.74
N ALA A 242 4.39 18.60 19.49
CA ALA A 242 5.81 18.33 19.17
C ALA A 242 6.76 19.48 19.53
N HIS A 243 6.22 20.68 19.80
CA HIS A 243 6.99 21.87 20.21
C HIS A 243 6.74 22.30 21.66
N GLY A 244 6.08 21.45 22.45
CA GLY A 244 5.88 21.66 23.89
C GLY A 244 4.63 22.41 24.29
N TYR A 245 3.78 22.76 23.38
CA TYR A 245 2.53 23.49 23.67
C TYR A 245 1.42 22.54 24.11
N VAL A 246 1.47 22.09 25.34
CA VAL A 246 0.54 21.09 25.94
C VAL A 246 -0.87 21.63 26.10
N ASP A 247 -1.02 22.95 26.28
CA ASP A 247 -2.32 23.63 26.48
C ASP A 247 -2.90 24.17 25.17
N PHE A 248 -2.31 23.80 24.03
CA PHE A 248 -2.78 24.22 22.72
C PHE A 248 -4.24 23.82 22.49
N ARG A 249 -5.01 24.73 21.91
CA ARG A 249 -6.36 24.44 21.41
C ARG A 249 -6.71 25.28 20.19
N VAL A 250 -7.48 24.71 19.31
CA VAL A 250 -8.18 25.45 18.26
C VAL A 250 -9.42 26.08 18.87
N VAL A 251 -9.59 27.38 18.72
CA VAL A 251 -10.68 28.16 19.31
C VAL A 251 -11.91 28.12 18.39
N HIS A 252 -11.71 28.43 17.11
CA HIS A 252 -12.70 28.31 16.06
C HIS A 252 -12.03 28.28 14.70
N ASP A 253 -12.75 27.78 13.71
CA ASP A 253 -12.40 27.86 12.31
C ASP A 253 -13.53 28.52 11.53
N THR A 254 -13.20 29.23 10.48
CA THR A 254 -14.17 29.90 9.60
C THR A 254 -13.73 29.79 8.16
N LEU A 255 -14.62 29.25 7.31
CA LEU A 255 -14.41 29.17 5.87
C LEU A 255 -15.14 30.33 5.17
N LEU A 256 -14.37 31.28 4.68
CA LEU A 256 -14.90 32.42 3.93
C LEU A 256 -14.92 32.07 2.43
N VAL A 257 -16.12 31.80 1.90
CA VAL A 257 -16.30 31.35 0.53
C VAL A 257 -16.64 32.53 -0.40
N ASP A 258 -15.83 32.71 -1.43
CA ASP A 258 -16.13 33.56 -2.56
C ASP A 258 -16.89 32.75 -3.62
N HIS A 259 -18.20 32.95 -3.66
CA HIS A 259 -19.11 32.22 -4.54
C HIS A 259 -18.91 32.56 -6.02
N GLU A 260 -18.39 33.74 -6.34
CA GLU A 260 -18.18 34.16 -7.74
C GLU A 260 -16.97 33.45 -8.34
N ASN A 261 -15.90 33.34 -7.59
CA ASN A 261 -14.62 32.77 -8.05
C ASN A 261 -14.41 31.30 -7.68
N GLY A 262 -15.29 30.72 -6.83
CA GLY A 262 -15.14 29.35 -6.33
C GLY A 262 -13.90 29.16 -5.45
N LYS A 263 -13.46 30.24 -4.78
CA LYS A 263 -12.31 30.25 -3.90
C LYS A 263 -12.75 30.46 -2.45
N ALA A 264 -11.96 29.90 -1.52
CA ALA A 264 -12.20 30.10 -0.11
C ALA A 264 -10.91 30.52 0.62
N VAL A 265 -11.08 31.27 1.68
CA VAL A 265 -10.05 31.56 2.66
C VAL A 265 -10.44 30.84 3.94
N LEU A 266 -9.52 30.07 4.49
CA LEU A 266 -9.72 29.37 5.76
C LEU A 266 -9.02 30.17 6.87
N ASP A 267 -9.80 30.70 7.82
CA ASP A 267 -9.31 31.40 8.99
C ASP A 267 -9.42 30.46 10.21
N ILE A 268 -8.30 30.21 10.88
CA ILE A 268 -8.22 29.32 12.06
C ILE A 268 -7.66 30.14 13.21
N ALA A 269 -8.46 30.31 14.27
CA ALA A 269 -8.02 30.94 15.50
C ALA A 269 -7.52 29.89 16.49
N VAL A 270 -6.32 30.10 17.01
CA VAL A 270 -5.67 29.19 17.94
C VAL A 270 -5.27 29.91 19.24
N GLU A 271 -5.24 29.17 20.31
CA GLU A 271 -4.65 29.56 21.59
C GLU A 271 -3.49 28.60 21.89
N GLU A 272 -2.27 29.11 21.79
CA GLU A 272 -1.07 28.28 21.88
C GLU A 272 -0.72 27.86 23.32
N GLY A 273 -1.00 28.72 24.29
CA GLY A 273 -0.48 28.54 25.64
C GLY A 273 1.03 28.85 25.71
N ARG A 274 1.71 28.27 26.69
CA ARG A 274 3.18 28.38 26.87
C ARG A 274 3.85 27.05 26.59
N PRO A 275 5.07 27.05 26.01
CA PRO A 275 5.81 25.81 25.82
C PRO A 275 6.32 25.29 27.17
N TYR A 276 6.14 23.99 27.40
CA TYR A 276 6.56 23.31 28.62
C TYR A 276 7.96 22.75 28.48
N GLU A 277 8.79 22.96 29.50
CA GLU A 277 10.08 22.29 29.64
C GLU A 277 9.92 20.92 30.31
N ILE A 278 10.89 20.04 30.14
CA ILE A 278 10.89 18.73 30.74
C ILE A 278 11.48 18.77 32.14
N GLY A 279 10.72 18.30 33.11
CA GLY A 279 11.15 18.10 34.46
C GLY A 279 11.74 16.71 34.71
N THR A 280 11.14 15.97 35.60
CA THR A 280 11.56 14.58 35.92
C THR A 280 10.91 13.55 35.01
N VAL A 281 11.65 12.48 34.69
CA VAL A 281 11.11 11.30 34.01
C VAL A 281 11.30 10.11 34.93
N THR A 282 10.21 9.43 35.25
CA THR A 282 10.20 8.31 36.22
C THR A 282 9.44 7.12 35.65
N VAL A 283 9.71 5.95 36.21
CA VAL A 283 8.98 4.70 35.89
C VAL A 283 8.62 4.00 37.19
N GLU A 284 7.45 3.42 37.25
CA GLU A 284 6.94 2.65 38.39
C GLU A 284 6.29 1.37 37.91
N GLY A 285 6.42 0.30 38.70
CA GLY A 285 5.82 -1.01 38.46
C GLY A 285 6.63 -1.95 37.55
N ASN A 286 7.84 -1.54 37.16
CA ASN A 286 8.74 -2.35 36.35
C ASN A 286 9.53 -3.36 37.22
N HIS A 287 9.51 -4.64 36.84
CA HIS A 287 10.21 -5.74 37.47
C HIS A 287 11.04 -6.54 36.47
N ALA A 288 10.52 -6.74 35.26
CA ALA A 288 11.17 -7.47 34.18
C ALA A 288 12.37 -6.74 33.57
N PHE A 289 12.28 -5.43 33.53
CA PHE A 289 13.37 -4.55 33.05
C PHE A 289 13.82 -3.62 34.15
N SER A 290 15.12 -3.36 34.23
CA SER A 290 15.64 -2.37 35.20
C SER A 290 15.17 -0.95 34.85
N THR A 291 15.07 -0.14 35.89
CA THR A 291 14.71 1.29 35.71
C THR A 291 15.65 1.99 34.74
N GLU A 292 16.95 1.69 34.79
CA GLU A 292 17.94 2.27 33.86
C GLU A 292 17.70 1.85 32.42
N GLN A 293 17.31 0.61 32.16
CA GLN A 293 16.99 0.11 30.81
C GLN A 293 15.78 0.85 30.24
N ILE A 294 14.74 1.05 31.04
CA ILE A 294 13.54 1.76 30.61
C ILE A 294 13.83 3.26 30.44
N LEU A 295 14.52 3.90 31.39
CA LEU A 295 14.91 5.30 31.27
C LEU A 295 15.89 5.55 30.11
N GLY A 296 16.61 4.52 29.65
CA GLY A 296 17.41 4.58 28.43
C GLY A 296 16.58 4.79 27.15
N LEU A 297 15.27 4.49 27.20
CA LEU A 297 14.33 4.81 26.11
C LEU A 297 13.82 6.27 26.15
N ASN A 298 14.12 7.03 27.22
CA ASN A 298 13.71 8.41 27.35
C ASN A 298 14.30 9.25 26.19
N PRO A 299 13.45 9.81 25.30
CA PRO A 299 13.91 10.50 24.11
C PRO A 299 14.54 11.89 24.44
N PHE A 300 14.46 12.31 25.69
CA PHE A 300 14.90 13.63 26.14
C PHE A 300 16.24 13.61 26.87
N VAL A 301 16.78 12.41 27.19
CA VAL A 301 18.12 12.25 27.78
C VAL A 301 19.17 12.24 26.67
N GLY A 302 20.10 13.20 26.72
CA GLY A 302 21.28 13.23 25.85
C GLY A 302 21.30 14.30 24.79
N GLY A 303 20.87 15.51 25.08
CA GLY A 303 21.10 16.70 24.24
C GLY A 303 20.98 16.46 22.74
N GLN A 304 20.39 17.34 22.01
CA GLN A 304 20.15 17.19 20.55
C GLN A 304 21.38 16.61 19.80
N THR A 305 21.38 15.31 19.54
CA THR A 305 22.41 14.62 18.76
C THR A 305 21.99 14.60 17.30
N GLY A 306 22.40 15.58 16.53
CA GLY A 306 22.23 15.63 15.08
C GLY A 306 23.40 16.34 14.42
N LEU A 307 23.59 16.16 13.14
CA LEU A 307 24.63 16.81 12.33
C LEU A 307 24.62 18.36 12.51
N ARG A 308 23.46 18.94 12.84
CA ARG A 308 23.30 20.35 13.17
C ARG A 308 24.02 20.74 14.49
N CYS A 309 24.05 19.82 15.47
CA CYS A 309 24.72 20.09 16.75
C CYS A 309 26.24 19.94 16.68
N LEU A 310 26.75 19.24 15.67
CA LEU A 310 28.19 19.20 15.39
C LEU A 310 28.72 20.55 14.89
N LEU A 311 27.85 21.36 14.27
CA LEU A 311 28.20 22.65 13.67
C LEU A 311 27.79 23.87 14.52
N HIS A 312 26.83 23.69 15.45
CA HIS A 312 26.37 24.77 16.35
C HIS A 312 26.21 24.20 17.75
N ARG A 313 26.69 24.93 18.77
CA ARG A 313 26.50 24.58 20.18
C ARG A 313 25.00 24.53 20.50
N CYS A 314 24.46 23.32 20.62
CA CYS A 314 23.10 23.12 21.12
C CYS A 314 23.11 23.17 22.64
N SER A 315 22.93 24.36 23.20
CA SER A 315 22.66 24.58 24.62
C SER A 315 21.40 25.43 24.75
N GLY A 316 20.28 24.77 25.04
CA GLY A 316 18.98 25.38 25.27
C GLY A 316 18.06 24.42 26.04
N PRO A 317 16.97 24.93 26.66
CA PRO A 317 16.03 24.10 27.36
C PRO A 317 15.47 23.03 26.43
N THR A 318 15.28 21.85 26.97
CA THR A 318 14.61 20.76 26.21
C THR A 318 13.10 20.88 26.44
N PHE A 319 12.38 21.28 25.40
CA PHE A 319 10.94 21.35 25.44
C PHE A 319 10.33 19.95 25.30
N TYR A 320 9.15 19.78 25.90
CA TYR A 320 8.36 18.58 25.76
C TYR A 320 7.96 18.38 24.30
N ASP A 321 7.98 17.14 23.86
CA ASP A 321 7.58 16.71 22.53
C ASP A 321 6.68 15.49 22.67
N GLN A 322 5.38 15.69 22.52
CA GLN A 322 4.37 14.66 22.67
C GLN A 322 4.65 13.47 21.74
N SER A 323 5.01 13.74 20.49
CA SER A 323 5.22 12.68 19.51
C SER A 323 6.41 11.77 19.87
N LYS A 324 7.47 12.35 20.44
CA LYS A 324 8.61 11.59 20.95
C LYS A 324 8.26 10.79 22.19
N TRP A 325 7.47 11.35 23.09
CA TRP A 325 7.01 10.65 24.28
C TRP A 325 6.13 9.46 23.95
N ASP A 326 5.18 9.64 23.02
CA ASP A 326 4.31 8.57 22.53
C ASP A 326 5.12 7.49 21.82
N ALA A 327 6.06 7.88 20.94
CA ALA A 327 6.95 6.92 20.26
C ALA A 327 7.86 6.15 21.24
N ALA A 328 8.30 6.78 22.32
CA ALA A 328 9.09 6.11 23.37
C ALA A 328 8.21 5.14 24.17
N THR A 329 6.97 5.52 24.45
CA THR A 329 5.99 4.64 25.12
C THR A 329 5.68 3.43 24.26
N ASP A 330 5.49 3.58 22.96
CA ASP A 330 5.23 2.47 22.04
C ASP A 330 6.47 1.55 21.90
N LYS A 331 7.67 2.12 21.91
CA LYS A 331 8.90 1.32 21.98
C LYS A 331 8.98 0.51 23.26
N LEU A 332 8.60 1.10 24.39
CA LEU A 332 8.56 0.40 25.67
C LEU A 332 7.53 -0.75 25.65
N LYS A 333 6.32 -0.50 25.16
CA LYS A 333 5.30 -1.56 24.95
C LYS A 333 5.80 -2.67 24.05
N THR A 334 6.45 -2.32 22.95
CA THR A 334 7.03 -3.29 22.01
C THR A 334 8.14 -4.11 22.68
N GLN A 335 8.96 -3.48 23.53
CA GLN A 335 10.02 -4.16 24.24
C GLN A 335 9.46 -5.20 25.24
N TYR A 336 8.42 -4.85 25.99
CA TYR A 336 7.69 -5.79 26.84
C TYR A 336 7.07 -6.93 26.02
N SER A 337 6.40 -6.60 24.93
CA SER A 337 5.76 -7.59 24.06
C SER A 337 6.78 -8.53 23.40
N ASN A 338 8.01 -8.08 23.12
CA ASN A 338 9.07 -8.93 22.57
C ASN A 338 9.68 -9.91 23.59
N GLN A 339 9.44 -9.67 24.88
CA GLN A 339 9.84 -10.56 25.97
C GLN A 339 8.67 -11.39 26.51
N GLY A 340 7.55 -11.43 25.80
CA GLY A 340 6.39 -12.24 26.16
C GLY A 340 5.29 -11.50 26.93
N TYR A 341 5.56 -10.32 27.43
CA TYR A 341 4.60 -9.57 28.24
C TYR A 341 3.54 -8.90 27.37
N VAL A 342 2.75 -9.73 26.67
CA VAL A 342 1.73 -9.28 25.70
C VAL A 342 0.59 -8.50 26.35
N TYR A 343 0.37 -8.73 27.63
CA TYR A 343 -0.65 -8.07 28.44
C TYR A 343 -0.14 -6.87 29.21
N ALA A 344 1.15 -6.55 29.08
CA ALA A 344 1.73 -5.40 29.77
C ALA A 344 1.02 -4.11 29.37
N GLN A 345 0.58 -3.38 30.37
CA GLN A 345 0.00 -2.06 30.21
C GLN A 345 1.03 -1.02 30.61
N VAL A 346 1.31 -0.11 29.70
CA VAL A 346 2.17 1.04 29.95
C VAL A 346 1.33 2.29 29.80
N ASP A 347 1.07 2.97 30.92
CA ASP A 347 0.27 4.17 30.96
C ASP A 347 1.18 5.40 31.13
N PRO A 348 1.32 6.22 30.05
CA PRO A 348 2.13 7.44 30.13
C PRO A 348 1.37 8.53 30.87
N LYS A 349 1.89 9.02 32.00
CA LYS A 349 1.37 10.16 32.73
C LYS A 349 2.19 11.40 32.44
N VAL A 350 1.48 12.49 32.20
CA VAL A 350 2.05 13.84 31.98
C VAL A 350 1.50 14.74 33.06
N GLU A 351 2.33 15.06 34.06
CA GLU A 351 1.96 15.94 35.17
C GLU A 351 2.45 17.36 34.88
N ARG A 352 1.51 18.28 34.79
CA ARG A 352 1.79 19.69 34.53
C ARG A 352 2.09 20.42 35.82
N VAL A 353 3.23 21.11 35.87
CA VAL A 353 3.62 21.93 36.99
C VAL A 353 3.73 23.37 36.48
N ILE A 354 2.80 24.22 36.90
CA ILE A 354 2.78 25.64 36.56
C ILE A 354 3.40 26.40 37.72
N PRO A 355 4.55 27.08 37.54
CA PRO A 355 5.15 27.87 38.58
C PRO A 355 4.26 29.05 38.98
N ALA A 356 4.28 29.40 40.28
CA ALA A 356 3.55 30.56 40.76
C ALA A 356 4.12 31.87 40.19
N ASP A 357 5.41 31.88 39.86
CA ASP A 357 6.09 32.97 39.18
C ASP A 357 5.94 32.81 37.65
N SER A 358 5.25 33.75 37.04
CA SER A 358 5.02 33.79 35.60
C SER A 358 6.27 33.97 34.74
N SER A 359 7.39 34.38 35.36
CA SER A 359 8.69 34.50 34.67
C SER A 359 9.37 33.15 34.39
N GLN A 360 9.01 32.11 35.13
CA GLN A 360 9.52 30.76 34.96
C GLN A 360 8.71 29.98 33.90
N ALA A 361 9.39 29.14 33.12
CA ALA A 361 8.71 28.25 32.17
C ALA A 361 7.89 27.18 32.91
N PRO A 362 6.70 26.82 32.44
CA PRO A 362 5.98 25.68 32.97
C PRO A 362 6.72 24.37 32.65
N VAL A 363 6.60 23.39 33.53
CA VAL A 363 7.36 22.14 33.48
C VAL A 363 6.39 20.98 33.41
N VAL A 364 6.72 19.93 32.65
CA VAL A 364 6.03 18.63 32.69
C VAL A 364 6.93 17.59 33.36
N ASN A 365 6.38 16.88 34.34
CA ASN A 365 6.95 15.64 34.85
C ASN A 365 6.31 14.47 34.13
N LEU A 366 7.12 13.57 33.64
CA LEU A 366 6.73 12.41 32.84
C LEU A 366 6.89 11.15 33.67
N LYS A 367 5.91 10.26 33.57
CA LYS A 367 5.91 9.02 34.32
C LYS A 367 5.31 7.89 33.51
N TRP A 368 6.00 6.75 33.43
CA TRP A 368 5.40 5.52 32.97
C TRP A 368 4.93 4.71 34.17
N LEU A 369 3.64 4.40 34.20
CA LEU A 369 3.08 3.40 35.11
C LEU A 369 2.97 2.09 34.33
N VAL A 370 3.66 1.07 34.81
CA VAL A 370 3.75 -0.23 34.13
C VAL A 370 3.05 -1.28 34.99
N ASP A 371 2.13 -2.01 34.37
CA ASP A 371 1.59 -3.26 34.88
C ASP A 371 2.05 -4.37 33.94
N GLU A 372 3.06 -5.13 34.34
CA GLU A 372 3.73 -6.08 33.45
C GLU A 372 2.94 -7.35 33.20
N GLY A 373 2.17 -7.81 34.19
CA GLY A 373 1.58 -9.13 34.17
C GLY A 373 2.62 -10.24 34.17
N ARG A 374 2.34 -11.31 33.45
CA ARG A 374 3.31 -12.41 33.23
C ARG A 374 3.55 -12.63 31.72
N PRO A 375 4.72 -13.20 31.35
CA PRO A 375 4.99 -13.53 29.96
C PRO A 375 4.09 -14.67 29.48
N ALA A 376 3.55 -14.54 28.27
CA ALA A 376 2.73 -15.54 27.60
C ALA A 376 3.58 -16.40 26.65
N ILE A 377 3.24 -17.67 26.56
CA ILE A 377 3.82 -18.62 25.62
C ILE A 377 2.85 -18.82 24.45
N ILE A 378 3.38 -19.03 23.27
CA ILE A 378 2.61 -19.43 22.10
C ILE A 378 2.26 -20.90 22.25
N ASN A 379 1.00 -21.21 22.60
CA ASN A 379 0.53 -22.57 22.78
C ASN A 379 0.35 -23.28 21.44
N LYS A 380 -0.32 -22.64 20.48
CA LYS A 380 -0.63 -23.23 19.18
C LYS A 380 -0.58 -22.17 18.07
N ILE A 381 -0.25 -22.61 16.86
CA ILE A 381 -0.32 -21.80 15.65
C ILE A 381 -1.28 -22.46 14.66
N GLU A 382 -2.35 -21.77 14.33
CA GLU A 382 -3.38 -22.21 13.40
C GLU A 382 -3.34 -21.39 12.11
N PHE A 383 -3.67 -22.01 10.97
CA PHE A 383 -3.89 -21.35 9.70
C PHE A 383 -5.34 -21.55 9.27
N GLN A 384 -5.93 -20.52 8.67
CA GLN A 384 -7.31 -20.54 8.19
C GLN A 384 -7.37 -19.94 6.79
N GLY A 385 -8.03 -20.64 5.85
CA GLY A 385 -8.23 -20.18 4.48
C GLY A 385 -7.13 -20.61 3.50
N ASN A 386 -6.29 -21.58 3.87
CA ASN A 386 -5.31 -22.22 3.02
C ASN A 386 -5.86 -23.57 2.49
N ASP A 387 -6.80 -23.49 1.56
CA ASP A 387 -7.53 -24.68 1.07
C ASP A 387 -6.66 -25.53 0.11
N VAL A 388 -5.71 -24.92 -0.59
CA VAL A 388 -4.80 -25.56 -1.56
C VAL A 388 -3.39 -25.65 -1.01
N THR A 389 -2.88 -24.57 -0.40
CA THR A 389 -1.53 -24.52 0.14
C THR A 389 -1.41 -25.33 1.43
N TYR A 390 -0.48 -26.28 1.44
CA TYR A 390 -0.23 -27.09 2.64
C TYR A 390 0.22 -26.22 3.83
N ASP A 391 -0.31 -26.51 5.03
CA ASP A 391 0.09 -25.87 6.30
C ASP A 391 1.60 -25.77 6.47
N ARG A 392 2.30 -26.84 6.06
CA ARG A 392 3.75 -26.92 6.17
C ARG A 392 4.44 -25.75 5.42
N VAL A 393 3.97 -25.42 4.22
CA VAL A 393 4.56 -24.36 3.40
C VAL A 393 4.49 -23.01 4.13
N ILE A 394 3.37 -22.75 4.80
CA ILE A 394 3.18 -21.53 5.58
C ILE A 394 4.01 -21.59 6.86
N ARG A 395 4.01 -22.74 7.51
CA ARG A 395 4.74 -22.98 8.77
C ARG A 395 6.25 -22.84 8.62
N ASP A 396 6.81 -23.29 7.49
CA ASP A 396 8.24 -23.17 7.19
C ASP A 396 8.68 -21.69 7.00
N ALA A 397 7.74 -20.79 6.67
CA ALA A 397 7.99 -19.36 6.58
C ALA A 397 7.98 -18.65 7.94
N LEU A 398 7.49 -19.29 9.01
CA LEU A 398 7.35 -18.65 10.32
C LEU A 398 8.69 -18.45 11.03
N PHE A 399 8.74 -17.39 11.82
CA PHE A 399 9.83 -17.08 12.76
C PHE A 399 9.49 -17.47 14.22
N VAL A 400 8.32 -18.07 14.44
CA VAL A 400 7.81 -18.52 15.72
C VAL A 400 7.37 -19.98 15.63
N ILE A 401 7.50 -20.71 16.72
CA ILE A 401 7.01 -22.09 16.84
C ILE A 401 6.18 -22.22 18.12
N PRO A 402 5.27 -23.21 18.23
CA PRO A 402 4.61 -23.54 19.48
C PRO A 402 5.63 -23.83 20.60
N GLY A 403 5.40 -23.29 21.79
CA GLY A 403 6.32 -23.34 22.92
C GLY A 403 7.28 -22.15 23.04
N ASP A 404 7.39 -21.30 22.01
CA ASP A 404 8.17 -20.07 22.11
C ASP A 404 7.48 -19.06 23.02
N VAL A 405 8.28 -18.26 23.72
CA VAL A 405 7.80 -17.03 24.36
C VAL A 405 7.31 -16.08 23.28
N PHE A 406 6.15 -15.48 23.49
CA PHE A 406 5.60 -14.51 22.56
C PHE A 406 6.63 -13.40 22.26
N ALA A 407 6.78 -13.05 21.01
CA ALA A 407 7.65 -11.95 20.58
C ALA A 407 7.03 -11.25 19.36
N GLN A 408 6.59 -10.03 19.57
CA GLN A 408 5.86 -9.27 18.56
C GLN A 408 6.67 -9.08 17.27
N ASP A 409 7.95 -8.79 17.36
CA ASP A 409 8.83 -8.63 16.21
C ASP A 409 8.97 -9.92 15.40
N ARG A 410 9.01 -11.09 16.02
CA ARG A 410 9.05 -12.39 15.34
C ARG A 410 7.72 -12.71 14.66
N ILE A 411 6.59 -12.29 15.26
CA ILE A 411 5.26 -12.45 14.67
C ILE A 411 5.11 -11.53 13.46
N ILE A 412 5.55 -10.28 13.56
CA ILE A 412 5.56 -9.35 12.43
C ILE A 412 6.40 -9.88 11.28
N ARG A 413 7.60 -10.43 11.56
CA ARG A 413 8.44 -11.06 10.53
C ARG A 413 7.78 -12.30 9.93
N SER A 414 7.08 -13.10 10.74
CA SER A 414 6.31 -14.25 10.24
C SER A 414 5.20 -13.79 9.29
N TYR A 415 4.45 -12.77 9.68
CA TYR A 415 3.42 -12.14 8.84
C TYR A 415 4.01 -11.64 7.51
N GLN A 416 5.14 -10.93 7.56
CA GLN A 416 5.83 -10.45 6.36
C GLN A 416 6.33 -11.59 5.48
N ALA A 417 6.85 -12.66 6.08
CA ALA A 417 7.32 -13.82 5.34
C ALA A 417 6.17 -14.56 4.64
N ILE A 418 5.02 -14.71 5.30
CA ILE A 418 3.82 -15.28 4.66
C ILE A 418 3.34 -14.38 3.52
N SER A 419 3.32 -13.06 3.75
CA SER A 419 2.97 -12.07 2.72
C SER A 419 3.89 -12.18 1.49
N ASN A 420 5.19 -12.38 1.71
CA ASN A 420 6.20 -12.48 0.67
C ASN A 420 6.17 -13.82 -0.10
N LEU A 421 5.47 -14.85 0.39
CA LEU A 421 5.25 -16.06 -0.39
C LEU A 421 4.53 -15.76 -1.72
N GLY A 422 3.69 -14.74 -1.72
CA GLY A 422 2.96 -14.35 -2.92
C GLY A 422 1.78 -15.26 -3.28
N TYR A 423 1.39 -16.19 -2.39
CA TYR A 423 0.30 -17.15 -2.60
C TYR A 423 -1.07 -16.63 -2.16
N PHE A 424 -1.08 -15.55 -1.41
CA PHE A 424 -2.26 -15.01 -0.75
C PHE A 424 -2.61 -13.61 -1.23
N GLU A 425 -3.89 -13.24 -1.17
CA GLU A 425 -4.37 -11.90 -1.44
C GLU A 425 -3.78 -10.89 -0.44
N GLN A 426 -3.54 -9.68 -0.91
CA GLN A 426 -2.97 -8.58 -0.12
C GLN A 426 -3.97 -7.42 0.01
N PRO A 427 -3.99 -6.71 1.14
CA PRO A 427 -3.18 -6.93 2.35
C PRO A 427 -3.67 -8.12 3.18
N LEU A 428 -2.73 -8.91 3.74
CA LEU A 428 -3.10 -9.94 4.70
C LEU A 428 -3.60 -9.30 6.00
N PRO A 429 -4.63 -9.86 6.66
CA PRO A 429 -4.96 -9.46 8.02
C PRO A 429 -3.83 -9.82 8.98
N PHE A 430 -3.59 -8.97 9.97
CA PHE A 430 -2.63 -9.29 11.03
C PHE A 430 -3.12 -10.54 11.80
N PRO A 431 -2.23 -11.42 12.26
CA PRO A 431 -2.64 -12.65 12.95
C PRO A 431 -3.42 -12.34 14.23
N ASP A 432 -4.53 -13.05 14.41
CA ASP A 432 -5.35 -12.95 15.61
C ASP A 432 -4.66 -13.69 16.76
N THR A 433 -4.88 -13.18 17.96
CA THR A 433 -4.46 -13.85 19.19
C THR A 433 -5.69 -14.31 19.97
N ARG A 434 -5.69 -15.55 20.42
CA ARG A 434 -6.76 -16.13 21.24
C ARG A 434 -6.18 -16.65 22.54
N LYS A 435 -6.76 -16.25 23.67
CA LYS A 435 -6.39 -16.79 24.98
C LYS A 435 -6.70 -18.29 25.07
N VAL A 436 -5.78 -19.07 25.57
CA VAL A 436 -5.98 -20.52 25.84
C VAL A 436 -7.01 -20.69 26.94
N ASN A 437 -6.90 -19.90 28.01
CA ASN A 437 -7.89 -19.82 29.08
C ASN A 437 -8.47 -18.40 29.15
N PRO A 438 -9.74 -18.20 28.74
CA PRO A 438 -10.37 -16.87 28.75
C PRO A 438 -10.52 -16.25 30.15
N GLU A 439 -10.56 -17.07 31.22
CA GLU A 439 -10.74 -16.59 32.59
C GLU A 439 -9.40 -16.11 33.20
N ASP A 440 -8.27 -16.55 32.65
CA ASP A 440 -6.95 -16.09 33.10
C ASP A 440 -6.59 -14.77 32.39
N PRO A 441 -6.41 -13.65 33.12
CA PRO A 441 -6.04 -12.39 32.52
C PRO A 441 -4.70 -12.44 31.76
N TYR A 442 -3.79 -13.34 32.15
CA TYR A 442 -2.44 -13.49 31.60
C TYR A 442 -2.22 -14.85 30.92
N SER A 443 -3.27 -15.39 30.31
CA SER A 443 -3.23 -16.70 29.65
C SER A 443 -2.19 -16.77 28.53
N ASP A 444 -1.66 -17.97 28.32
CA ASP A 444 -0.96 -18.29 27.08
C ASP A 444 -1.87 -18.08 25.87
N ILE A 445 -1.30 -17.94 24.70
CA ILE A 445 -2.02 -17.55 23.50
C ILE A 445 -1.87 -18.54 22.35
N ASP A 446 -2.96 -18.73 21.62
CA ASP A 446 -2.95 -19.32 20.29
C ASP A 446 -2.83 -18.18 19.25
N LEU A 447 -1.99 -18.38 18.25
CA LEU A 447 -1.88 -17.50 17.09
C LEU A 447 -2.68 -18.07 15.93
N ILE A 448 -3.49 -17.23 15.30
CA ILE A 448 -4.32 -17.62 14.16
C ILE A 448 -3.97 -16.73 12.98
N PHE A 449 -3.33 -17.31 11.97
CA PHE A 449 -3.04 -16.64 10.70
C PHE A 449 -4.19 -16.89 9.75
N LYS A 450 -4.90 -15.84 9.38
CA LYS A 450 -5.96 -15.88 8.38
C LYS A 450 -5.39 -15.49 7.04
N VAL A 451 -5.56 -16.35 6.06
CA VAL A 451 -5.10 -16.12 4.68
C VAL A 451 -6.26 -16.30 3.73
N LYS A 452 -6.16 -15.71 2.56
CA LYS A 452 -7.07 -15.96 1.44
C LYS A 452 -6.23 -16.25 0.22
N GLU A 453 -6.37 -17.43 -0.33
CA GLU A 453 -5.58 -17.87 -1.47
C GLU A 453 -5.94 -17.14 -2.75
N LYS A 454 -4.93 -16.92 -3.57
CA LYS A 454 -5.10 -16.42 -4.94
C LYS A 454 -4.50 -17.41 -5.93
N HIS A 455 -4.85 -17.28 -7.18
CA HIS A 455 -4.18 -18.01 -8.25
C HIS A 455 -2.71 -17.61 -8.28
N THR A 456 -1.80 -18.57 -8.13
CA THR A 456 -0.35 -18.36 -8.04
C THR A 456 0.30 -18.46 -9.41
N GLY A 457 -0.21 -19.31 -10.28
CA GLY A 457 0.29 -19.48 -11.65
C GLY A 457 0.08 -18.22 -12.49
N SER A 458 1.11 -17.82 -13.21
CA SER A 458 1.06 -16.70 -14.16
C SER A 458 1.56 -17.14 -15.52
N ILE A 459 0.84 -16.75 -16.56
CA ILE A 459 1.29 -16.85 -17.94
C ILE A 459 1.67 -15.46 -18.41
N ASN A 460 2.94 -15.28 -18.68
CA ASN A 460 3.50 -14.03 -19.14
C ASN A 460 3.81 -14.14 -20.63
N PHE A 461 3.41 -13.18 -21.42
CA PHE A 461 3.78 -13.08 -22.81
C PHE A 461 4.02 -11.62 -23.21
N GLY A 462 4.89 -11.40 -24.16
CA GLY A 462 5.21 -10.06 -24.60
C GLY A 462 5.95 -10.04 -25.90
N ALA A 463 6.03 -8.84 -26.48
CA ALA A 463 6.90 -8.54 -27.61
C ALA A 463 8.12 -7.78 -27.08
N SER A 464 9.29 -8.07 -27.64
CA SER A 464 10.53 -7.39 -27.30
C SER A 464 11.16 -6.76 -28.56
N VAL A 465 11.71 -5.57 -28.37
CA VAL A 465 12.52 -4.91 -29.40
C VAL A 465 13.83 -4.51 -28.74
N GLY A 466 14.90 -5.17 -29.13
CA GLY A 466 16.23 -4.92 -28.62
C GLY A 466 17.23 -4.60 -29.72
N GLN A 467 18.20 -3.73 -29.43
CA GLN A 467 19.21 -3.34 -30.40
C GLN A 467 20.08 -4.52 -30.85
N GLY A 468 20.19 -5.57 -30.03
CA GLY A 468 20.94 -6.80 -30.36
C GLY A 468 20.07 -8.02 -30.67
N THR A 469 18.86 -8.09 -30.08
CA THR A 469 17.94 -9.21 -30.21
C THR A 469 16.96 -9.06 -31.38
N GLY A 470 16.85 -7.86 -31.95
CA GLY A 470 15.84 -7.55 -32.96
C GLY A 470 14.44 -7.50 -32.40
N ILE A 471 13.45 -7.74 -33.28
CA ILE A 471 12.03 -7.89 -32.89
C ILE A 471 11.82 -9.36 -32.51
N GLY A 472 11.26 -9.57 -31.35
CA GLY A 472 10.96 -10.90 -30.83
C GLY A 472 9.77 -10.91 -29.91
N GLY A 473 9.51 -12.05 -29.30
CA GLY A 473 8.50 -12.25 -28.27
C GLY A 473 8.97 -13.24 -27.23
N PHE A 474 8.21 -13.34 -26.15
CA PHE A 474 8.40 -14.38 -25.15
C PHE A 474 7.06 -14.90 -24.63
N ILE A 475 7.11 -16.12 -24.17
CA ILE A 475 6.03 -16.78 -23.41
C ILE A 475 6.70 -17.36 -22.18
N GLY A 476 6.19 -17.00 -21.01
CA GLY A 476 6.62 -17.54 -19.72
C GLY A 476 5.44 -18.16 -18.99
N LEU A 477 5.70 -19.23 -18.27
CA LEU A 477 4.80 -19.86 -17.33
C LEU A 477 5.54 -19.96 -16.00
N ASP A 478 5.02 -19.29 -14.98
CA ASP A 478 5.54 -19.31 -13.63
C ASP A 478 4.49 -19.86 -12.69
N GLU A 479 4.80 -20.94 -11.99
CA GLU A 479 3.99 -21.49 -10.93
C GLU A 479 4.82 -21.60 -9.65
N PRO A 480 4.70 -20.65 -8.73
CA PRO A 480 5.49 -20.63 -7.51
C PRO A 480 4.98 -21.58 -6.41
N ASN A 481 3.78 -22.14 -6.57
CA ASN A 481 3.16 -23.02 -5.58
C ASN A 481 2.58 -24.28 -6.22
N LEU A 482 3.39 -24.99 -6.98
CA LEU A 482 2.99 -26.20 -7.72
C LEU A 482 2.38 -27.23 -6.76
N PHE A 483 1.14 -27.62 -7.03
CA PHE A 483 0.32 -28.55 -6.23
C PHE A 483 0.13 -28.11 -4.77
N GLY A 484 0.22 -26.83 -4.45
CA GLY A 484 0.10 -26.32 -3.08
C GLY A 484 1.29 -26.63 -2.16
N GLN A 485 2.38 -27.18 -2.72
CA GLN A 485 3.53 -27.65 -1.96
C GLN A 485 4.66 -26.61 -1.85
N GLY A 486 4.44 -25.39 -2.32
CA GLY A 486 5.46 -24.35 -2.37
C GLY A 486 6.60 -24.62 -3.36
N LYS A 487 6.47 -25.67 -4.16
CA LYS A 487 7.42 -26.01 -5.23
C LYS A 487 7.22 -25.08 -6.42
N LYS A 488 8.32 -24.73 -7.10
CA LYS A 488 8.28 -23.77 -8.18
C LYS A 488 8.53 -24.45 -9.50
N GLY A 489 7.68 -24.20 -10.46
CA GLY A 489 7.85 -24.54 -11.86
C GLY A 489 8.03 -23.25 -12.68
N HIS A 490 9.05 -23.17 -13.50
CA HIS A 490 9.27 -22.07 -14.41
C HIS A 490 9.56 -22.61 -15.80
N LEU A 491 8.87 -22.07 -16.79
CA LEU A 491 9.11 -22.34 -18.20
C LEU A 491 9.12 -21.00 -18.91
N GLN A 492 10.20 -20.74 -19.63
CA GLN A 492 10.32 -19.55 -20.45
C GLN A 492 10.78 -19.89 -21.85
N TRP A 493 10.14 -19.31 -22.83
CA TRP A 493 10.58 -19.37 -24.21
C TRP A 493 10.60 -17.96 -24.79
N GLN A 494 11.79 -17.50 -25.13
CA GLN A 494 12.00 -16.25 -25.84
C GLN A 494 12.36 -16.58 -27.30
N PHE A 495 11.72 -15.91 -28.24
CA PHE A 495 11.95 -16.12 -29.66
C PHE A 495 12.03 -14.80 -30.42
N GLY A 496 12.85 -14.77 -31.45
CA GLY A 496 13.04 -13.58 -32.28
C GLY A 496 14.02 -13.83 -33.39
N GLY A 497 14.30 -12.80 -34.19
CA GLY A 497 15.27 -12.92 -35.31
C GLY A 497 16.69 -13.32 -34.86
N ASN A 498 17.11 -12.84 -33.69
CA ASN A 498 18.48 -13.02 -33.20
C ASN A 498 18.57 -13.78 -31.88
N LEU A 499 17.42 -14.15 -31.29
CA LEU A 499 17.36 -14.87 -30.03
C LEU A 499 16.32 -15.97 -30.11
N ASN A 500 16.71 -17.15 -29.65
CA ASN A 500 15.81 -18.25 -29.35
C ASN A 500 16.34 -18.90 -28.06
N ASP A 501 15.58 -18.69 -26.96
CA ASP A 501 16.00 -19.12 -25.63
C ASP A 501 14.86 -19.87 -24.99
N PHE A 502 15.11 -21.12 -24.63
CA PHE A 502 14.18 -21.98 -23.93
C PHE A 502 14.79 -22.38 -22.58
N GLU A 503 14.04 -22.12 -21.52
CA GLU A 503 14.45 -22.52 -20.17
C GLU A 503 13.26 -23.21 -19.47
N LEU A 504 13.56 -24.34 -18.83
CA LEU A 504 12.65 -25.05 -17.95
C LEU A 504 13.37 -25.29 -16.63
N SER A 505 12.79 -24.85 -15.53
CA SER A 505 13.32 -25.13 -14.21
C SER A 505 12.25 -25.62 -13.23
N TYR A 506 12.69 -26.45 -12.32
CA TYR A 506 11.91 -26.96 -11.20
C TYR A 506 12.71 -26.78 -9.92
N THR A 507 12.06 -26.17 -8.91
CA THR A 507 12.67 -25.94 -7.61
C THR A 507 11.79 -26.51 -6.51
N ASP A 508 12.35 -27.37 -5.69
CA ASP A 508 11.79 -27.81 -4.43
C ASP A 508 12.48 -27.03 -3.29
N PRO A 509 11.77 -26.15 -2.58
CA PRO A 509 12.36 -25.35 -1.50
C PRO A 509 12.69 -26.16 -0.24
N THR A 510 12.17 -27.39 -0.14
CA THR A 510 12.23 -28.22 1.07
C THR A 510 12.51 -29.68 0.76
N LEU A 511 13.62 -29.96 0.04
CA LEU A 511 14.07 -31.29 -0.32
C LEU A 511 14.10 -32.20 0.92
N TRP A 512 13.51 -33.39 0.80
CA TRP A 512 13.43 -34.40 1.87
C TRP A 512 12.90 -33.81 3.19
N GLU A 513 11.93 -32.90 3.08
CA GLU A 513 11.32 -32.26 4.25
C GLU A 513 12.31 -31.48 5.11
N SER A 514 13.42 -31.07 4.55
CA SER A 514 14.46 -30.29 5.21
C SER A 514 14.39 -28.82 4.79
N ARG A 515 15.26 -27.99 5.34
CA ARG A 515 15.46 -26.59 4.88
C ARG A 515 16.38 -26.47 3.65
N VAL A 516 16.77 -27.60 3.08
CA VAL A 516 17.58 -27.64 1.87
C VAL A 516 16.68 -27.48 0.67
N SER A 517 16.99 -26.53 -0.21
CA SER A 517 16.31 -26.42 -1.51
C SER A 517 17.09 -27.11 -2.60
N GLY A 518 16.37 -27.62 -3.60
CA GLY A 518 16.98 -28.21 -4.81
C GLY A 518 16.35 -27.61 -6.04
N THR A 519 17.19 -27.23 -7.00
CA THR A 519 16.76 -26.74 -8.31
C THR A 519 17.39 -27.58 -9.39
N VAL A 520 16.58 -27.95 -10.37
CA VAL A 520 17.05 -28.56 -11.63
C VAL A 520 16.56 -27.69 -12.76
N SER A 521 17.46 -27.27 -13.63
CA SER A 521 17.10 -26.52 -14.83
C SER A 521 17.72 -27.11 -16.08
N VAL A 522 17.05 -26.95 -17.21
CA VAL A 522 17.52 -27.27 -18.54
C VAL A 522 17.27 -26.07 -19.45
N HIS A 523 18.22 -25.81 -20.35
CA HIS A 523 18.10 -24.69 -21.28
C HIS A 523 18.64 -25.04 -22.66
N ASP A 524 18.07 -24.38 -23.67
CA ASP A 524 18.52 -24.40 -25.07
C ASP A 524 18.48 -22.96 -25.59
N THR A 525 19.62 -22.29 -25.57
CA THR A 525 19.75 -20.88 -25.97
C THR A 525 20.47 -20.75 -27.28
N ARG A 526 19.99 -19.89 -28.16
CA ARG A 526 20.63 -19.48 -29.37
C ARG A 526 20.59 -17.97 -29.51
N THR A 527 21.74 -17.34 -29.37
CA THR A 527 21.87 -15.89 -29.47
C THR A 527 22.75 -15.52 -30.69
N THR A 528 22.21 -14.71 -31.60
CA THR A 528 22.96 -14.11 -32.72
C THR A 528 23.29 -12.67 -32.36
N TYR A 529 24.57 -12.40 -32.20
CA TYR A 529 25.05 -11.05 -31.88
C TYR A 529 25.16 -10.24 -33.17
N THR A 530 24.18 -9.38 -33.41
CA THR A 530 24.18 -8.46 -34.59
C THR A 530 25.15 -7.30 -34.40
N ILE A 531 25.34 -6.89 -33.13
CA ILE A 531 26.34 -5.89 -32.80
C ILE A 531 27.69 -6.49 -33.09
N ALA A 532 28.45 -5.81 -33.96
CA ALA A 532 29.79 -6.18 -34.36
C ALA A 532 29.93 -7.51 -35.10
N ASN A 533 28.84 -8.05 -35.61
CA ASN A 533 28.80 -9.27 -36.42
C ASN A 533 29.53 -10.46 -35.77
N LEU A 534 29.44 -10.58 -34.44
CA LEU A 534 30.09 -11.65 -33.67
C LEU A 534 29.69 -13.05 -34.12
N GLY A 535 28.49 -13.18 -34.70
CA GLY A 535 27.92 -14.47 -35.11
C GLY A 535 26.96 -15.05 -34.08
N THR A 536 26.72 -16.35 -34.14
CA THR A 536 25.77 -17.06 -33.31
C THR A 536 26.47 -17.99 -32.33
N ILE A 537 26.01 -17.93 -31.08
CA ILE A 537 26.34 -18.90 -30.04
C ILE A 537 25.07 -19.69 -29.72
N ALA A 538 25.15 -21.00 -29.77
CA ALA A 538 24.09 -21.90 -29.33
C ALA A 538 24.57 -22.73 -28.14
N THR A 539 23.89 -22.67 -27.04
CA THR A 539 24.20 -23.35 -25.77
C THR A 539 23.06 -24.25 -25.37
N ARG A 540 23.37 -25.53 -25.09
CA ARG A 540 22.40 -26.51 -24.55
C ARG A 540 22.98 -27.10 -23.29
N GLY A 541 22.21 -27.12 -22.25
CA GLY A 541 22.73 -27.64 -21.01
C GLY A 541 21.68 -27.79 -19.90
N GLY A 542 22.23 -28.13 -18.75
CA GLY A 542 21.44 -28.22 -17.55
C GLY A 542 22.25 -28.01 -16.29
N THR A 543 21.56 -27.58 -15.25
CA THR A 543 22.14 -27.26 -13.95
C THR A 543 21.39 -28.00 -12.85
N ILE A 544 22.14 -28.52 -11.89
CA ILE A 544 21.61 -28.99 -10.61
C ILE A 544 22.21 -28.09 -9.53
N GLN A 545 21.36 -27.53 -8.69
CA GLN A 545 21.75 -26.65 -7.60
C GLN A 545 21.06 -27.06 -6.31
N LEU A 546 21.79 -27.01 -5.22
CA LEU A 546 21.26 -27.14 -3.87
C LEU A 546 21.37 -25.80 -3.14
N GLY A 547 20.41 -25.50 -2.29
CA GLY A 547 20.45 -24.31 -1.41
C GLY A 547 20.48 -24.74 0.04
N LEU A 548 21.64 -24.60 0.67
CA LEU A 548 21.94 -25.03 2.03
C LEU A 548 21.83 -23.81 2.97
N PRO A 549 20.87 -23.76 3.91
CA PRO A 549 20.83 -22.69 4.88
C PRO A 549 22.00 -22.81 5.87
N LEU A 550 22.55 -21.66 6.28
CA LEU A 550 23.53 -21.66 7.36
C LEU A 550 22.86 -21.88 8.72
N PRO A 551 23.47 -22.67 9.61
CA PRO A 551 23.00 -22.78 10.99
C PRO A 551 22.96 -21.40 11.67
N ASN A 552 21.90 -21.15 12.42
CA ASN A 552 21.68 -19.91 13.19
C ASN A 552 21.58 -18.61 12.37
N ASN A 553 21.56 -18.68 11.04
CA ASN A 553 21.38 -17.51 10.19
C ASN A 553 20.39 -17.80 9.05
N ARG A 554 19.18 -17.23 9.16
CA ARG A 554 18.13 -17.44 8.15
C ARG A 554 18.35 -16.64 6.86
N TYR A 555 19.19 -15.63 6.89
CA TYR A 555 19.46 -14.75 5.75
C TYR A 555 20.62 -15.24 4.89
N ALA A 556 21.39 -16.21 5.40
CA ALA A 556 22.57 -16.73 4.73
C ALA A 556 22.33 -18.14 4.17
N ARG A 557 22.72 -18.37 2.93
CA ARG A 557 22.64 -19.65 2.25
C ARG A 557 23.90 -19.92 1.42
N ILE A 558 24.23 -21.18 1.24
CA ILE A 558 25.27 -21.65 0.33
C ILE A 558 24.62 -22.44 -0.78
N PHE A 559 25.03 -22.17 -2.03
CA PHE A 559 24.48 -22.80 -3.22
C PHE A 559 25.57 -23.55 -3.98
N PRO A 560 25.89 -24.82 -3.64
CA PRO A 560 26.65 -25.67 -4.54
C PRO A 560 25.82 -25.99 -5.77
N SER A 561 26.44 -25.88 -6.94
CA SER A 561 25.81 -26.21 -8.22
C SER A 561 26.78 -26.88 -9.17
N TYR A 562 26.24 -27.68 -10.06
CA TYR A 562 26.95 -28.29 -11.18
C TYR A 562 26.19 -28.04 -12.46
N THR A 563 26.90 -27.51 -13.48
CA THR A 563 26.34 -27.16 -14.77
C THR A 563 27.14 -27.89 -15.86
N ILE A 564 26.44 -28.51 -16.78
CA ILE A 564 27.00 -29.11 -17.98
C ILE A 564 26.36 -28.52 -19.22
N GLU A 565 27.16 -28.03 -20.15
CA GLU A 565 26.70 -27.33 -21.33
C GLU A 565 27.50 -27.67 -22.55
N TRP A 566 26.82 -27.79 -23.68
CA TRP A 566 27.43 -27.92 -25.02
C TRP A 566 27.23 -26.62 -25.77
N GLU A 567 28.33 -25.98 -26.14
CA GLU A 567 28.32 -24.71 -26.84
C GLU A 567 28.75 -24.90 -28.28
N ARG A 568 28.03 -24.26 -29.21
CA ARG A 568 28.34 -24.26 -30.63
C ARG A 568 28.48 -22.84 -31.13
N TYR A 569 29.59 -22.57 -31.79
CA TYR A 569 29.89 -21.26 -32.35
C TYR A 569 29.71 -21.27 -33.86
N SER A 570 29.21 -20.18 -34.43
CA SER A 570 29.11 -19.98 -35.90
C SER A 570 29.40 -18.52 -36.28
N GLY A 571 29.78 -18.26 -37.51
CA GLY A 571 30.17 -16.93 -37.96
C GLY A 571 31.53 -16.51 -37.40
N GLN A 572 31.70 -15.22 -37.16
CA GLN A 572 32.98 -14.70 -36.60
C GLN A 572 33.27 -15.20 -35.18
N ALA A 573 32.25 -15.66 -34.45
CA ALA A 573 32.44 -16.30 -33.15
C ALA A 573 33.36 -17.52 -33.20
N GLN A 574 33.50 -18.17 -34.35
CA GLN A 574 34.39 -19.31 -34.53
C GLN A 574 35.90 -18.92 -34.60
N THR A 575 36.17 -17.67 -34.94
CA THR A 575 37.56 -17.20 -35.20
C THR A 575 37.89 -15.95 -34.40
N LEU A 576 37.14 -15.62 -33.37
CA LEU A 576 37.42 -14.44 -32.56
C LEU A 576 38.82 -14.56 -31.92
N GLY A 577 39.69 -13.58 -32.19
CA GLY A 577 41.07 -13.60 -31.73
C GLY A 577 42.04 -14.39 -32.63
N GLY A 578 41.61 -14.80 -33.81
CA GLY A 578 42.47 -15.51 -34.78
C GLY A 578 42.71 -16.99 -34.45
N LEU A 579 42.09 -17.51 -33.38
CA LEU A 579 42.17 -18.93 -33.01
C LEU A 579 40.85 -19.62 -33.38
N PRO A 580 40.92 -20.76 -34.12
CA PRO A 580 39.72 -21.55 -34.40
C PRO A 580 39.13 -22.10 -33.11
N ARG A 581 37.83 -21.99 -32.95
CA ARG A 581 37.10 -22.57 -31.83
C ARG A 581 36.57 -23.95 -32.20
N CYS A 582 36.28 -24.75 -31.19
CA CYS A 582 35.69 -26.04 -31.41
C CYS A 582 34.25 -25.89 -31.99
N SER A 583 33.90 -26.79 -32.92
CA SER A 583 32.56 -26.81 -33.52
C SER A 583 31.50 -27.14 -32.52
N GLN A 584 31.84 -27.87 -31.46
CA GLN A 584 31.00 -28.15 -30.29
C GLN A 584 31.91 -28.31 -29.08
N CYS A 585 31.79 -27.34 -28.15
CA CYS A 585 32.59 -27.30 -26.94
C CYS A 585 31.77 -27.79 -25.76
N LEU A 586 32.39 -28.59 -24.91
CA LEU A 586 31.79 -29.00 -23.62
C LEU A 586 32.30 -28.10 -22.52
N ARG A 587 31.39 -27.49 -21.80
CA ARG A 587 31.67 -26.74 -20.59
C ARG A 587 31.06 -27.48 -19.39
N SER A 588 31.93 -27.88 -18.48
CA SER A 588 31.55 -28.59 -17.25
C SER A 588 32.06 -27.77 -16.08
N THR A 589 31.13 -27.26 -15.28
CA THR A 589 31.40 -26.24 -14.25
C THR A 589 30.80 -26.67 -12.91
N ALA A 590 31.60 -26.67 -11.89
CA ALA A 590 31.14 -26.73 -10.48
C ALA A 590 31.27 -25.34 -9.85
N SER A 591 30.22 -24.92 -9.17
CA SER A 591 30.18 -23.60 -8.53
C SER A 591 29.73 -23.69 -7.08
N LEU A 592 30.23 -22.78 -6.28
CA LEU A 592 29.82 -22.58 -4.89
C LEU A 592 29.52 -21.10 -4.69
N ALA A 593 28.26 -20.76 -4.48
CA ALA A 593 27.84 -19.40 -4.18
C ALA A 593 27.43 -19.28 -2.70
N PHE A 594 27.92 -18.26 -2.04
CA PHE A 594 27.45 -17.82 -0.74
C PHE A 594 26.59 -16.57 -0.96
N MET A 595 25.38 -16.57 -0.40
CA MET A 595 24.46 -15.43 -0.45
C MET A 595 23.99 -15.08 0.94
N TYR A 596 24.02 -13.78 1.24
CA TYR A 596 23.41 -13.18 2.42
C TYR A 596 22.45 -12.08 1.95
N ASP A 597 21.15 -12.22 2.20
CA ASP A 597 20.12 -11.31 1.70
C ASP A 597 19.16 -10.88 2.80
N THR A 598 19.19 -9.59 3.12
CA THR A 598 18.31 -8.93 4.09
C THR A 598 17.44 -7.85 3.46
N ARG A 599 17.37 -7.78 2.13
CA ARG A 599 16.61 -6.75 1.41
C ARG A 599 15.12 -6.81 1.73
N PHE A 600 14.53 -5.64 1.85
CA PHE A 600 13.09 -5.47 2.08
C PHE A 600 12.45 -4.64 0.97
N GLY A 601 11.22 -5.01 0.58
CA GLY A 601 10.40 -4.25 -0.36
C GLY A 601 10.69 -4.53 -1.83
N LEU A 602 11.06 -5.79 -2.19
CA LEU A 602 11.23 -6.20 -3.58
C LEU A 602 9.95 -5.93 -4.43
N PRO A 603 10.07 -5.65 -5.74
CA PRO A 603 11.29 -5.63 -6.55
C PRO A 603 12.15 -4.35 -6.40
N PHE A 604 11.64 -3.30 -5.76
CA PHE A 604 12.35 -2.05 -5.50
C PHE A 604 12.75 -1.97 -4.02
N PRO A 605 13.94 -2.50 -3.64
CA PRO A 605 14.33 -2.55 -2.24
C PRO A 605 14.40 -1.17 -1.60
N THR A 606 13.86 -1.06 -0.39
CA THR A 606 13.88 0.20 0.37
C THR A 606 14.87 0.18 1.52
N SER A 607 15.31 -1.01 1.95
CA SER A 607 16.28 -1.18 3.02
C SER A 607 16.95 -2.54 2.95
N GLY A 608 18.02 -2.73 3.71
CA GLY A 608 18.76 -3.97 3.81
C GLY A 608 19.93 -4.10 2.85
N SER A 609 20.51 -5.27 2.78
CA SER A 609 21.64 -5.54 1.91
C SER A 609 21.61 -6.96 1.33
N MET A 610 22.26 -7.16 0.18
CA MET A 610 22.55 -8.47 -0.38
C MET A 610 24.04 -8.56 -0.70
N HIS A 611 24.64 -9.67 -0.34
CA HIS A 611 26.05 -9.97 -0.62
C HIS A 611 26.13 -11.36 -1.23
N THR A 612 26.75 -11.46 -2.39
CA THR A 612 26.98 -12.74 -3.08
C THR A 612 28.47 -12.90 -3.40
N VAL A 613 28.98 -14.05 -3.06
CA VAL A 613 30.34 -14.48 -3.42
C VAL A 613 30.22 -15.82 -4.15
N THR A 614 30.62 -15.85 -5.42
CA THR A 614 30.54 -17.07 -6.23
C THR A 614 31.96 -17.48 -6.67
N VAL A 615 32.32 -18.69 -6.34
CA VAL A 615 33.55 -19.33 -6.84
C VAL A 615 33.15 -20.48 -7.74
N SER A 616 33.69 -20.50 -8.93
CA SER A 616 33.46 -21.60 -9.89
C SER A 616 34.76 -22.14 -10.50
N THR A 617 34.75 -23.43 -10.81
CA THR A 617 35.80 -24.10 -11.54
C THR A 617 35.21 -24.82 -12.74
N THR A 618 35.81 -24.63 -13.88
CA THR A 618 35.41 -25.25 -15.16
C THR A 618 36.55 -26.11 -15.69
N GLY A 619 36.21 -27.30 -16.14
CA GLY A 619 37.17 -28.21 -16.72
C GLY A 619 38.06 -28.93 -15.69
N GLY A 620 39.29 -29.26 -16.06
CA GLY A 620 40.20 -30.05 -15.25
C GLY A 620 39.63 -31.44 -14.95
N LEU A 621 39.47 -31.78 -13.67
CA LEU A 621 38.85 -33.04 -13.22
C LEU A 621 37.40 -33.24 -13.67
N LEU A 622 36.69 -32.16 -13.97
CA LEU A 622 35.31 -32.21 -14.44
C LEU A 622 35.22 -32.50 -15.95
N GLY A 623 36.34 -32.50 -16.67
CA GLY A 623 36.38 -32.61 -18.12
C GLY A 623 35.89 -31.35 -18.81
N GLY A 624 35.97 -31.31 -20.12
CA GLY A 624 35.51 -30.19 -20.93
C GLY A 624 36.56 -29.59 -21.83
N SER A 625 36.23 -28.52 -22.54
CA SER A 625 37.05 -27.93 -23.59
C SER A 625 37.91 -26.74 -23.10
N ALA A 626 37.85 -26.38 -21.82
CA ALA A 626 38.65 -25.33 -21.22
C ALA A 626 38.93 -25.61 -19.75
N GLU A 627 39.95 -24.95 -19.17
CA GLU A 627 40.25 -25.04 -17.75
C GLU A 627 40.51 -23.65 -17.17
N TYR A 628 39.55 -23.19 -16.32
CA TYR A 628 39.65 -21.89 -15.69
C TYR A 628 38.83 -21.86 -14.37
N GLN A 629 39.17 -20.91 -13.52
CA GLN A 629 38.46 -20.60 -12.31
C GLN A 629 37.88 -19.18 -12.42
N ARG A 630 36.72 -18.96 -11.80
CA ARG A 630 36.08 -17.66 -11.77
C ARG A 630 35.66 -17.30 -10.33
N LEU A 631 35.91 -16.07 -9.96
CA LEU A 631 35.46 -15.49 -8.71
C LEU A 631 34.62 -14.26 -9.04
N ASP A 632 33.34 -14.25 -8.59
CA ASP A 632 32.45 -13.11 -8.72
C ASP A 632 32.04 -12.63 -7.33
N LEU A 633 32.10 -11.32 -7.14
CA LEU A 633 31.74 -10.62 -5.90
C LEU A 633 30.67 -9.60 -6.23
N GLU A 634 29.58 -9.62 -5.48
CA GLU A 634 28.47 -8.70 -5.65
C GLU A 634 27.94 -8.25 -4.29
N GLY A 635 27.75 -6.95 -4.13
CA GLY A 635 27.19 -6.34 -2.93
C GLY A 635 26.21 -5.24 -3.28
N HIS A 636 25.06 -5.28 -2.65
CA HIS A 636 24.01 -4.27 -2.74
C HIS A 636 23.65 -3.79 -1.33
N TRP A 637 23.52 -2.49 -1.15
CA TRP A 637 23.10 -1.86 0.10
C TRP A 637 21.99 -0.85 -0.19
N TYR A 638 20.95 -0.86 0.61
CA TYR A 638 19.82 0.05 0.51
C TYR A 638 19.54 0.67 1.86
N ALA A 639 19.46 2.00 1.90
CA ALA A 639 19.17 2.76 3.11
C ALA A 639 17.97 3.69 2.85
N PRO A 640 16.93 3.66 3.69
CA PRO A 640 15.83 4.61 3.59
C PRO A 640 16.32 5.99 4.02
N VAL A 641 16.05 7.00 3.19
CA VAL A 641 16.45 8.41 3.46
C VAL A 641 15.29 9.19 4.04
N GLY A 642 14.05 8.91 3.61
CA GLY A 642 12.87 9.60 4.08
C GLY A 642 11.62 9.24 3.27
N VAL A 643 10.51 9.87 3.62
CA VAL A 643 9.22 9.72 2.91
C VAL A 643 8.69 11.11 2.59
N LEU A 644 8.30 11.34 1.34
CA LEU A 644 7.65 12.58 0.89
C LEU A 644 6.14 12.37 0.80
N GLY A 645 5.36 13.24 1.43
CA GLY A 645 3.91 13.30 1.26
C GLY A 645 3.12 12.19 1.97
N GLY A 646 3.62 11.62 3.07
CA GLY A 646 2.92 10.57 3.82
C GLY A 646 3.42 10.43 5.27
N THR A 647 2.68 9.71 6.10
CA THR A 647 2.96 9.49 7.53
C THR A 647 3.91 8.32 7.82
N GLY A 648 4.69 7.86 6.86
CA GLY A 648 5.85 6.98 7.09
C GLY A 648 5.60 5.61 7.73
N GLY A 649 4.40 5.03 7.60
CA GLY A 649 4.09 3.67 8.09
C GLY A 649 3.91 2.66 6.96
N LEU A 650 3.88 1.35 7.28
CA LEU A 650 3.62 0.25 6.32
C LEU A 650 2.29 0.41 5.54
N ALA A 651 1.36 1.25 6.03
CA ALA A 651 0.08 1.58 5.40
C ALA A 651 -0.04 3.07 5.01
N GLY A 652 0.97 3.91 5.29
CA GLY A 652 0.95 5.35 4.99
C GLY A 652 1.37 5.60 3.55
N GLY A 653 0.49 6.20 2.74
CA GLY A 653 0.83 6.68 1.41
C GLY A 653 1.99 7.67 1.46
N GLY A 654 2.86 7.66 0.44
CA GLY A 654 3.99 8.59 0.32
C GLY A 654 5.09 8.00 -0.54
N VAL A 655 5.90 8.87 -1.14
CA VAL A 655 7.04 8.49 -1.96
C VAL A 655 8.23 8.18 -1.04
N GLN A 656 8.69 6.93 -1.05
CA GLN A 656 9.83 6.50 -0.27
C GLN A 656 11.13 6.85 -0.98
N LEU A 657 12.01 7.59 -0.31
CA LEU A 657 13.34 7.93 -0.80
C LEU A 657 14.35 6.92 -0.29
N VAL A 658 15.18 6.41 -1.18
CA VAL A 658 16.13 5.33 -0.91
C VAL A 658 17.50 5.68 -1.49
N LEU A 659 18.56 5.47 -0.72
CA LEU A 659 19.93 5.49 -1.23
C LEU A 659 20.35 4.05 -1.48
N GLY A 660 20.70 3.72 -2.73
CA GLY A 660 21.23 2.44 -3.17
C GLY A 660 22.72 2.53 -3.48
N LEU A 661 23.48 1.52 -3.10
CA LEU A 661 24.87 1.33 -3.52
C LEU A 661 25.04 -0.10 -3.99
N THR A 662 25.58 -0.27 -5.20
CA THR A 662 25.92 -1.58 -5.76
C THR A 662 27.41 -1.60 -6.10
N ILE A 663 28.09 -2.66 -5.71
CA ILE A 663 29.49 -2.91 -6.05
C ILE A 663 29.61 -4.33 -6.59
N LYS A 664 30.20 -4.46 -7.78
CA LYS A 664 30.46 -5.76 -8.42
C LYS A 664 31.91 -5.82 -8.85
N SER A 665 32.53 -6.99 -8.69
CA SER A 665 33.88 -7.26 -9.17
C SER A 665 34.00 -8.73 -9.53
N GLY A 666 34.83 -9.05 -10.51
CA GLY A 666 35.04 -10.43 -10.91
C GLY A 666 36.40 -10.68 -11.49
N PHE A 667 36.86 -11.94 -11.40
CA PHE A 667 38.18 -12.39 -11.80
C PHE A 667 38.07 -13.75 -12.48
N VAL A 668 38.75 -13.90 -13.61
CA VAL A 668 38.96 -15.18 -14.35
C VAL A 668 40.41 -15.52 -14.33
N PHE A 669 40.73 -16.69 -13.83
CA PHE A 669 42.07 -17.27 -13.77
C PHE A 669 42.14 -18.49 -14.71
N GLY A 670 43.31 -18.75 -15.29
CA GLY A 670 43.47 -19.87 -16.20
C GLY A 670 43.13 -19.54 -17.67
N ASN A 671 42.83 -20.57 -18.42
CA ASN A 671 42.54 -20.47 -19.87
C ASN A 671 41.05 -20.72 -20.13
N SER A 672 40.30 -19.65 -20.37
CA SER A 672 38.88 -19.72 -20.68
C SER A 672 38.58 -19.94 -22.17
N ALA A 673 39.60 -19.94 -23.03
CA ALA A 673 39.39 -20.30 -24.44
C ALA A 673 38.86 -21.74 -24.56
N PRO A 674 37.83 -22.00 -25.33
CA PRO A 674 37.21 -21.17 -26.35
C PRO A 674 36.06 -20.26 -25.88
N PHE A 675 35.69 -20.23 -24.60
CA PHE A 675 34.51 -19.58 -24.04
C PHE A 675 34.79 -18.08 -23.76
N PHE A 676 34.79 -17.24 -24.78
CA PHE A 676 35.06 -15.81 -24.62
C PHE A 676 33.93 -15.08 -23.86
N GLU A 677 32.70 -15.58 -23.93
CA GLU A 677 31.54 -15.05 -23.19
C GLU A 677 31.67 -15.23 -21.68
N GLN A 678 32.62 -16.04 -21.24
CA GLN A 678 32.96 -16.17 -19.81
C GLN A 678 33.96 -15.09 -19.34
N LEU A 679 34.53 -14.33 -20.27
CA LEU A 679 35.25 -13.10 -19.96
C LEU A 679 34.26 -11.93 -19.75
N TYR A 680 34.73 -10.91 -19.09
CA TYR A 680 33.92 -9.75 -18.81
C TYR A 680 33.98 -8.72 -19.94
N SER A 681 32.84 -8.19 -20.30
CA SER A 681 32.68 -7.02 -21.16
C SER A 681 31.88 -5.95 -20.42
N MET A 682 32.06 -4.69 -20.80
CA MET A 682 31.39 -3.57 -20.11
C MET A 682 30.94 -2.51 -21.12
N GLY A 683 29.84 -1.82 -20.74
CA GLY A 683 29.17 -0.79 -21.51
C GLY A 683 27.76 -1.18 -21.87
N GLY A 684 26.88 -0.19 -22.02
CA GLY A 684 25.46 -0.42 -22.27
C GLY A 684 24.72 -1.01 -21.08
N THR A 685 23.63 -1.71 -21.35
CA THR A 685 22.77 -2.33 -20.33
C THR A 685 22.23 -3.70 -20.74
N GLN A 686 22.53 -4.17 -21.92
CA GLN A 686 21.98 -5.42 -22.48
C GLN A 686 22.98 -6.59 -22.43
N TYR A 687 24.28 -6.31 -22.60
CA TYR A 687 25.32 -7.32 -22.64
C TYR A 687 26.44 -7.01 -21.66
N GLY A 688 26.87 -8.02 -20.91
CA GLY A 688 28.01 -7.87 -19.99
C GLY A 688 27.67 -7.05 -18.75
N ILE A 689 28.67 -6.33 -18.24
CA ILE A 689 28.58 -5.51 -17.05
C ILE A 689 27.96 -4.14 -17.40
N PRO A 690 26.83 -3.76 -16.81
CA PRO A 690 26.18 -2.51 -17.14
C PRO A 690 27.04 -1.29 -16.81
N LEU A 691 27.07 -0.33 -17.74
CA LEU A 691 27.60 1.01 -17.53
C LEU A 691 26.75 1.99 -18.36
N ARG A 692 25.84 2.67 -17.70
CA ARG A 692 24.85 3.56 -18.34
C ARG A 692 25.54 4.81 -18.90
N GLY A 693 25.10 5.26 -20.07
CA GLY A 693 25.73 6.34 -20.82
C GLY A 693 26.77 5.87 -21.85
N TYR A 694 27.06 4.57 -21.93
CA TYR A 694 28.00 3.96 -22.83
C TYR A 694 27.35 2.99 -23.81
N ASP A 695 27.99 2.72 -24.95
CA ASP A 695 27.54 1.71 -25.90
C ASP A 695 27.98 0.32 -25.43
N GLU A 696 27.30 -0.72 -25.92
CA GLU A 696 27.66 -2.11 -25.64
C GLU A 696 29.09 -2.41 -26.08
N PHE A 697 29.84 -3.11 -25.25
CA PHE A 697 31.27 -3.50 -25.49
C PHE A 697 32.24 -2.32 -25.70
N SER A 698 31.84 -1.09 -25.36
CA SER A 698 32.65 0.09 -25.62
C SER A 698 33.79 0.30 -24.62
N VAL A 699 33.68 -0.29 -23.42
CA VAL A 699 34.74 -0.25 -22.41
C VAL A 699 35.57 -1.52 -22.50
N ALA A 700 36.81 -1.38 -22.85
CA ALA A 700 37.75 -2.47 -23.06
C ALA A 700 38.99 -2.33 -22.15
N PRO A 701 39.78 -3.40 -21.93
CA PRO A 701 40.98 -3.34 -21.10
C PRO A 701 42.01 -2.30 -21.53
N GLN A 702 42.03 -1.94 -22.81
CA GLN A 702 42.92 -0.90 -23.38
C GLN A 702 42.32 0.52 -23.24
N GLY A 703 41.06 0.66 -22.84
CA GLY A 703 40.37 1.92 -22.77
C GLY A 703 39.07 1.92 -23.54
N PHE A 704 38.49 3.12 -23.76
CA PHE A 704 37.25 3.26 -24.51
C PHE A 704 37.45 2.96 -26.00
N ASN A 705 36.55 2.16 -26.57
CA ASN A 705 36.55 1.81 -27.99
C ASN A 705 35.47 2.65 -28.74
N PRO A 706 35.84 3.71 -29.46
CA PRO A 706 34.87 4.52 -30.20
C PRO A 706 34.23 3.79 -31.39
N LEU A 707 34.83 2.70 -31.88
CA LEU A 707 34.26 1.93 -32.99
C LEU A 707 33.11 1.03 -32.57
N ALA A 708 32.94 0.76 -31.28
CA ALA A 708 31.78 0.04 -30.77
C ALA A 708 30.48 0.79 -31.07
N THR A 709 30.49 2.12 -31.15
CA THR A 709 29.34 2.97 -31.46
C THR A 709 28.87 2.87 -32.91
N SER A 710 29.75 2.45 -33.81
CA SER A 710 29.47 2.35 -35.26
C SER A 710 29.00 0.95 -35.71
N GLY A 711 28.82 0.00 -34.77
CA GLY A 711 28.47 -1.38 -35.11
C GLY A 711 29.58 -2.14 -35.82
N ALA A 712 30.83 -1.62 -35.84
CA ALA A 712 31.98 -2.32 -36.32
C ALA A 712 32.30 -3.56 -35.48
N THR A 713 33.08 -4.47 -36.02
CA THR A 713 33.48 -5.73 -35.37
C THR A 713 33.99 -5.54 -33.96
N VAL A 714 33.47 -6.32 -33.01
CA VAL A 714 33.99 -6.36 -31.63
C VAL A 714 35.42 -6.90 -31.70
N SER A 715 36.34 -6.08 -31.22
CA SER A 715 37.69 -6.55 -31.03
C SER A 715 37.74 -7.65 -29.98
N PRO A 716 38.54 -8.71 -30.17
CA PRO A 716 38.84 -9.69 -29.12
C PRO A 716 39.31 -9.03 -27.82
N ASN A 717 39.91 -7.86 -27.95
CA ASN A 717 40.38 -7.04 -26.83
C ASN A 717 39.30 -6.33 -26.07
N ALA A 718 38.02 -6.40 -26.46
CA ALA A 718 36.90 -5.86 -25.71
C ALA A 718 36.59 -6.66 -24.41
N PHE A 719 37.10 -7.87 -24.31
CA PHE A 719 36.86 -8.77 -23.20
C PHE A 719 38.05 -8.79 -22.24
N GLY A 720 37.79 -8.73 -20.96
CA GLY A 720 38.77 -8.76 -19.89
C GLY A 720 38.61 -9.91 -18.94
N LYS A 721 39.67 -10.22 -18.20
CA LYS A 721 39.69 -11.28 -17.20
C LYS A 721 39.31 -10.79 -15.79
N SER A 722 39.22 -9.50 -15.62
CA SER A 722 38.68 -8.93 -14.37
C SER A 722 37.94 -7.63 -14.65
N PHE A 723 37.07 -7.24 -13.71
CA PHE A 723 36.35 -5.99 -13.78
C PHE A 723 36.12 -5.43 -12.39
N PHE A 724 35.79 -4.14 -12.34
CA PHE A 724 35.16 -3.45 -11.21
C PHE A 724 34.01 -2.60 -11.73
N ALA A 725 32.88 -2.66 -11.05
CA ALA A 725 31.73 -1.81 -11.30
C ALA A 725 31.11 -1.33 -9.99
N GLY A 726 30.72 -0.08 -9.95
CA GLY A 726 30.04 0.53 -8.83
C GLY A 726 28.90 1.41 -9.31
N THR A 727 27.77 1.36 -8.64
CA THR A 727 26.60 2.19 -8.91
C THR A 727 26.11 2.80 -7.62
N ALA A 728 25.95 4.11 -7.59
CA ALA A 728 25.24 4.82 -6.53
C ALA A 728 23.92 5.37 -7.08
N GLU A 729 22.83 5.10 -6.40
CA GLU A 729 21.49 5.50 -6.83
C GLU A 729 20.78 6.23 -5.70
N PHE A 730 20.17 7.37 -6.05
CA PHE A 730 19.20 8.04 -5.19
C PHE A 730 17.82 7.84 -5.79
N GLY A 731 17.07 6.90 -5.22
CA GLY A 731 15.82 6.44 -5.76
C GLY A 731 14.60 6.97 -5.03
N ALA A 732 13.51 7.11 -5.76
CA ALA A 732 12.19 7.44 -5.27
C ALA A 732 11.21 6.35 -5.66
N ARG A 733 10.76 5.55 -4.69
CA ARG A 733 9.72 4.55 -4.87
C ARG A 733 8.36 5.20 -4.72
N ILE A 734 7.71 5.46 -5.86
CA ILE A 734 6.39 6.12 -5.93
C ILE A 734 5.28 5.14 -5.56
N SER A 735 5.41 3.89 -6.01
CA SER A 735 4.48 2.80 -5.68
C SER A 735 5.22 1.46 -5.68
N GLN A 736 4.52 0.37 -5.48
CA GLN A 736 5.09 -0.98 -5.65
C GLN A 736 5.50 -1.27 -7.10
N SER A 737 4.94 -0.53 -8.06
CA SER A 737 5.15 -0.74 -9.48
C SER A 737 5.93 0.37 -10.18
N ILE A 738 6.23 1.48 -9.50
CA ILE A 738 6.88 2.65 -10.11
C ILE A 738 8.06 3.09 -9.25
N TYR A 739 9.23 3.13 -9.89
CA TYR A 739 10.47 3.57 -9.29
C TYR A 739 11.19 4.54 -10.25
N THR A 740 11.82 5.56 -9.71
CA THR A 740 12.69 6.47 -10.46
C THR A 740 13.95 6.74 -9.65
N ASP A 741 15.07 6.93 -10.34
CA ASP A 741 16.36 7.13 -9.70
C ASP A 741 17.22 8.16 -10.43
N LEU A 742 18.07 8.78 -9.65
CA LEU A 742 19.28 9.45 -10.12
C LEU A 742 20.42 8.52 -9.87
N PHE A 743 21.22 8.22 -10.89
CA PHE A 743 22.32 7.27 -10.78
C PHE A 743 23.67 7.88 -11.11
N TYR A 744 24.70 7.30 -10.52
CA TYR A 744 26.09 7.50 -10.85
C TYR A 744 26.79 6.15 -10.95
N ASP A 745 27.22 5.79 -12.15
CA ASP A 745 27.90 4.53 -12.46
C ASP A 745 29.39 4.77 -12.65
N VAL A 746 30.17 3.81 -12.15
CA VAL A 746 31.60 3.76 -12.41
C VAL A 746 32.01 2.33 -12.75
N GLY A 747 32.93 2.15 -13.69
CA GLY A 747 33.40 0.81 -13.96
C GLY A 747 34.54 0.75 -14.95
N ASN A 748 35.24 -0.40 -14.96
CA ASN A 748 36.27 -0.72 -15.93
C ASN A 748 36.48 -2.24 -16.04
N VAL A 749 37.01 -2.65 -17.15
CA VAL A 749 37.42 -4.04 -17.44
C VAL A 749 38.94 -4.07 -17.61
N TYR A 750 39.58 -5.14 -17.14
CA TYR A 750 41.03 -5.26 -17.14
C TYR A 750 41.46 -6.57 -17.80
N SER A 751 42.66 -6.56 -18.44
CA SER A 751 43.19 -7.70 -19.21
C SER A 751 43.50 -8.93 -18.34
N SER A 752 43.78 -8.76 -17.08
CA SER A 752 44.09 -9.84 -16.13
C SER A 752 43.68 -9.46 -14.69
N ALA A 753 43.66 -10.42 -13.80
CA ALA A 753 43.44 -10.17 -12.37
C ALA A 753 44.52 -9.26 -11.77
N ALA A 754 45.80 -9.38 -12.22
CA ALA A 754 46.88 -8.55 -11.73
C ALA A 754 46.80 -7.08 -12.23
N ALA A 755 46.10 -6.83 -13.34
CA ALA A 755 45.89 -5.50 -13.89
C ALA A 755 44.68 -4.77 -13.24
N TRP A 756 43.96 -5.41 -12.34
CA TRP A 756 42.78 -4.85 -11.69
C TRP A 756 43.14 -3.59 -10.91
N ASN A 757 42.45 -2.47 -11.20
CA ASN A 757 42.72 -1.18 -10.61
C ASN A 757 41.44 -0.35 -10.47
N PRO A 758 40.86 -0.27 -9.27
CA PRO A 758 39.59 0.43 -9.03
C PRO A 758 39.74 1.96 -9.04
N THR A 759 40.91 2.53 -9.34
CA THR A 759 41.07 3.98 -9.44
C THR A 759 41.01 4.49 -10.90
N ARG A 760 41.03 3.60 -11.88
CA ARG A 760 40.88 3.95 -13.31
C ARG A 760 39.51 3.47 -13.80
N LEU A 761 38.54 4.33 -13.70
CA LEU A 761 37.15 4.00 -13.95
C LEU A 761 36.54 4.94 -14.98
N PHE A 762 35.73 4.39 -15.86
CA PHE A 762 34.81 5.12 -16.72
C PHE A 762 33.57 5.50 -15.90
N ARG A 763 33.04 6.70 -16.13
CA ARG A 763 31.97 7.30 -15.30
C ARG A 763 30.75 7.61 -16.15
N GLY A 764 29.60 7.28 -15.63
CA GLY A 764 28.31 7.64 -16.20
C GLY A 764 27.37 8.21 -15.13
N ALA A 765 26.50 9.12 -15.50
CA ALA A 765 25.47 9.62 -14.59
C ALA A 765 24.17 9.89 -15.36
N GLY A 766 23.05 9.81 -14.70
CA GLY A 766 21.78 10.02 -15.40
C GLY A 766 20.58 9.82 -14.52
N ILE A 767 19.44 9.66 -15.19
CA ILE A 767 18.13 9.42 -14.58
C ILE A 767 17.55 8.12 -15.15
N GLY A 768 16.89 7.36 -14.27
CA GLY A 768 16.20 6.14 -14.62
C GLY A 768 14.74 6.18 -14.21
N VAL A 769 13.93 5.45 -14.95
CA VAL A 769 12.53 5.15 -14.59
C VAL A 769 12.29 3.68 -14.83
N ALA A 770 11.69 3.03 -13.84
CA ALA A 770 11.37 1.63 -13.90
C ALA A 770 9.90 1.39 -13.52
N LEU A 771 9.26 0.52 -14.29
CA LEU A 771 7.86 0.17 -14.15
C LEU A 771 7.72 -1.35 -14.08
N VAL A 772 7.03 -1.85 -13.07
CA VAL A 772 6.58 -3.24 -13.03
C VAL A 772 5.24 -3.33 -13.75
N THR A 773 5.25 -3.99 -14.89
CA THR A 773 4.05 -4.19 -15.72
C THR A 773 3.63 -5.66 -15.66
N PRO A 774 2.40 -5.99 -16.07
CA PRO A 774 2.00 -7.39 -16.23
C PRO A 774 2.88 -8.19 -17.20
N LEU A 775 3.61 -7.48 -18.08
CA LEU A 775 4.57 -8.06 -19.03
C LEU A 775 6.00 -8.20 -18.45
N GLY A 776 6.17 -7.94 -17.16
CA GLY A 776 7.46 -7.86 -16.49
C GLY A 776 7.96 -6.43 -16.26
N PRO A 777 9.08 -6.28 -15.56
CA PRO A 777 9.66 -4.97 -15.31
C PRO A 777 10.26 -4.37 -16.58
N ILE A 778 9.97 -3.08 -16.81
CA ILE A 778 10.48 -2.28 -17.93
C ILE A 778 11.22 -1.08 -17.37
N GLY A 779 12.40 -0.76 -17.91
CA GLY A 779 13.18 0.40 -17.49
C GLY A 779 13.66 1.23 -18.67
N LEU A 780 13.74 2.54 -18.46
CA LEU A 780 14.34 3.52 -19.35
C LEU A 780 15.37 4.33 -18.57
N ASP A 781 16.62 4.30 -19.01
CA ASP A 781 17.71 5.08 -18.42
C ASP A 781 18.28 6.06 -19.45
N LEU A 782 18.34 7.32 -19.07
CA LEU A 782 19.04 8.34 -19.85
C LEU A 782 20.38 8.64 -19.15
N GLY A 783 21.47 8.11 -19.70
CA GLY A 783 22.80 8.21 -19.12
C GLY A 783 23.74 9.11 -19.92
N TYR A 784 24.57 9.86 -19.23
CA TYR A 784 25.65 10.68 -19.79
C TYR A 784 27.00 10.02 -19.50
N GLY A 785 27.71 9.59 -20.55
CA GLY A 785 29.04 9.03 -20.41
C GLY A 785 30.12 10.12 -20.48
N PHE A 786 30.87 10.28 -19.38
CA PHE A 786 31.83 11.37 -19.23
C PHE A 786 33.16 11.11 -20.00
N ASP A 787 33.59 9.87 -20.04
CA ASP A 787 34.96 9.51 -20.44
C ASP A 787 35.02 8.87 -21.85
N LYS A 788 34.02 9.20 -22.68
CA LYS A 788 33.99 8.75 -24.09
C LYS A 788 34.96 9.56 -24.94
N VAL A 789 35.54 8.90 -25.93
CA VAL A 789 36.40 9.57 -26.90
C VAL A 789 35.92 9.26 -28.34
N ASN A 790 36.20 10.14 -29.27
CA ASN A 790 35.95 9.92 -30.69
C ASN A 790 37.06 9.05 -31.31
N SER A 791 36.95 8.74 -32.62
CA SER A 791 37.93 7.95 -33.38
C SER A 791 39.32 8.59 -33.47
N LEU A 792 39.45 9.87 -33.14
CA LEU A 792 40.68 10.63 -33.08
C LEU A 792 41.29 10.66 -31.67
N GLY A 793 40.67 9.99 -30.68
CA GLY A 793 41.11 9.99 -29.29
C GLY A 793 40.74 11.28 -28.51
N GLN A 794 39.97 12.18 -29.08
CA GLN A 794 39.55 13.42 -28.41
C GLN A 794 38.32 13.14 -27.52
N PRO A 795 38.19 13.84 -26.37
CA PRO A 795 37.05 13.71 -25.53
C PRO A 795 35.72 13.98 -26.29
N ALA A 796 34.77 13.07 -26.18
CA ALA A 796 33.47 13.14 -26.86
C ALA A 796 32.35 12.65 -25.88
N PRO A 797 32.21 13.26 -24.71
CA PRO A 797 31.16 12.86 -23.77
C PRO A 797 29.77 13.06 -24.38
N GLY A 798 28.78 12.30 -23.95
CA GLY A 798 27.40 12.44 -24.51
C GLY A 798 26.39 11.53 -23.89
N TRP A 799 25.13 11.86 -24.18
CA TRP A 799 23.96 11.13 -23.72
C TRP A 799 23.71 9.84 -24.50
N LYS A 800 23.18 8.85 -23.79
CA LYS A 800 22.68 7.60 -24.35
C LYS A 800 21.41 7.19 -23.66
N LEU A 801 20.39 6.84 -24.43
CA LEU A 801 19.16 6.25 -23.93
C LEU A 801 19.31 4.72 -23.93
N HIS A 802 19.00 4.10 -22.80
CA HIS A 802 18.98 2.66 -22.63
C HIS A 802 17.56 2.20 -22.33
N PHE A 803 17.15 1.15 -23.00
CA PHE A 803 15.91 0.44 -22.74
C PHE A 803 16.24 -0.91 -22.09
N LYS A 804 15.54 -1.22 -21.00
CA LYS A 804 15.67 -2.48 -20.27
C LYS A 804 14.32 -3.17 -20.20
N MET A 805 14.31 -4.49 -20.32
CA MET A 805 13.13 -5.32 -20.15
C MET A 805 13.53 -6.63 -19.45
N GLY A 806 12.66 -7.14 -18.60
CA GLY A 806 12.96 -8.31 -17.77
C GLY A 806 13.64 -7.94 -16.45
N ASN A 807 14.68 -8.67 -16.04
CA ASN A 807 15.40 -8.47 -14.76
C ASN A 807 16.16 -7.13 -14.73
N VAL A 808 15.45 -6.04 -14.62
CA VAL A 808 15.97 -4.66 -14.68
C VAL A 808 16.76 -4.29 -13.41
N PHE A 809 16.62 -5.09 -12.35
CA PHE A 809 17.08 -4.77 -10.97
C PHE A 809 18.04 -5.83 -10.40
N GLN A 810 18.79 -6.51 -11.25
CA GLN A 810 19.85 -7.43 -10.83
C GLN A 810 21.20 -6.72 -10.68
#